data_5b9e09515c0d4d2ddd17e06865064ac0
#
_entry.id   5b9e09515c0d4d2ddd17e06865064ac0
#
_cell.length_a   1.000
_cell.length_b   1.000
_cell.length_c   1.000
_cell.angle_alpha   90.00
_cell.angle_beta   90.00
_cell.angle_gamma   90.00
#
_symmetry.space_group_name_H-M   'P 1'
#
loop_
_entity.id
_entity.type
_entity.pdbx_description
1 polymer ?
#
loop_
_entity_poly.entity_id
_entity_poly.type
_entity_poly.pdbx_seq_one_letter_code
_entity_poly.pdbx_strand_id
1 'polypeptide(L)'
;MSRQTNDPASCVREDTLDEGRRRRFMISGALFVTFTMVPSVEALAQEVIADEGAAVHISKATQALAGSLKTNPLLDAWIKIAPNGAVTVFTGKVELGTGVRTALLQVAAEELDMNPASITFLTADTGASPDEGLTAGSHTMADSGTALLNAAAQVRDLLVRAAARRLGVDAATLTTSNAVIQAADGRTMTYGEAVGFVDLHRQAAPDSPLKDPTAFRVIGTSLPRLEIPAKVTGGASYVQDLRMPGMLHARVVMPPSYDAKLLDFDERTILSMPGVVRIVRNGSFLAVVARGEWQAVTAQRALSATSRWTPGRPLPDPATVHHDLKQLATRQIKIADQHEPAAPAVKTLNARFIKRYLMHGSIGPSCAVAVSRKGEMTVWTHSQGVYPLRDALAEMLSLPKENVRCIHTEGSGCYGHNGADDVAAHAALIAAALPDQPIRVQWMREQEHTWDHFAPAMVTELSASLDAQGNIVDWKYALWSSSHNERIVNAGRLLPARMLEKPFVPAPSEPMLQPEGGGDRNAIPLYALPNVYVMNNFSPTMPLQTSAMRSLGAHTNVFSIESMMDELAHAAGIDPVAFRLRHMRDPRARETITLAAKQFGWPRPPRARNRGVGFAFGKYKNLMAYVAMAVDISVVPETGQVTLEHAHVVVDAGQIVNPDGIRNQIEGGVIQSASWTLYEALRYDTERIRSFDWSSYPILRFPVVPKNLTVHLIDRPGAPFLGVAEASMGPTAGALANALFDATGKRPREMPMAGESLRRQIGV
;
A
#
# COMPACT_ATOMS: atom_id res chain seq x y z
N MET A 1 50.13 51.62 20.25
CA MET A 1 50.28 51.93 21.71
C MET A 1 49.32 51.00 22.41
N SER A 2 49.82 49.96 22.89
CA SER A 2 50.15 49.51 24.24
C SER A 2 48.92 48.99 24.98
N ARG A 3 48.84 47.64 25.16
CA ARG A 3 49.24 46.85 26.34
C ARG A 3 48.19 46.98 27.46
N GLN A 4 47.73 46.03 28.16
CA GLN A 4 48.22 44.74 28.70
C GLN A 4 47.06 44.14 29.52
N THR A 5 46.76 42.82 29.32
CA THR A 5 46.93 41.74 30.34
C THR A 5 46.29 41.91 31.70
N ASN A 6 45.41 41.01 32.14
CA ASN A 6 45.72 40.00 33.16
C ASN A 6 44.48 39.21 33.57
N ASP A 7 44.60 37.89 33.45
CA ASP A 7 43.94 36.89 34.28
C ASP A 7 44.59 36.92 35.71
N PRO A 8 43.94 36.46 36.77
CA PRO A 8 43.72 35.05 37.04
C PRO A 8 42.57 34.64 38.01
N ALA A 9 42.14 33.45 37.78
CA ALA A 9 41.84 32.34 38.70
C ALA A 9 41.08 32.59 40.05
N SER A 10 40.19 31.66 40.22
CA SER A 10 39.73 30.87 41.38
C SER A 10 38.35 31.23 41.95
N CYS A 11 37.40 30.32 41.89
CA CYS A 11 37.06 29.44 43.00
C CYS A 11 35.87 28.54 42.67
N VAL A 12 36.10 27.28 42.89
CA VAL A 12 35.17 26.17 42.86
C VAL A 12 34.02 26.37 43.86
N ARG A 13 32.80 26.12 43.45
CA ARG A 13 31.75 25.49 44.29
C ARG A 13 30.96 24.50 43.47
N GLU A 14 31.10 23.23 43.81
CA GLU A 14 30.22 22.15 43.50
C GLU A 14 28.84 22.44 44.11
N ASP A 15 27.82 22.44 43.26
CA ASP A 15 26.44 22.20 43.69
C ASP A 15 25.93 20.95 43.02
N THR A 16 25.72 19.94 43.84
CA THR A 16 25.11 18.67 43.56
C THR A 16 23.71 18.87 42.96
N LEU A 17 23.58 18.66 41.66
CA LEU A 17 22.27 18.59 41.00
C LEU A 17 21.75 17.16 40.98
N ASP A 18 20.64 17.04 41.62
CA ASP A 18 19.75 15.91 41.86
C ASP A 18 19.72 14.87 40.73
N GLU A 19 20.12 13.63 41.00
CA GLU A 19 20.08 12.45 40.16
C GLU A 19 18.68 12.12 39.63
N GLY A 20 17.61 12.66 40.22
CA GLY A 20 16.22 12.45 39.81
C GLY A 20 15.83 13.12 38.49
N ARG A 21 16.54 14.22 38.12
CA ARG A 21 16.26 14.93 36.83
C ARG A 21 17.01 14.34 35.64
N ARG A 22 18.12 13.66 35.83
CA ARG A 22 18.86 12.98 34.75
C ARG A 22 18.16 11.71 34.27
N ARG A 23 17.43 11.02 35.13
CA ARG A 23 16.64 9.84 34.72
C ARG A 23 15.40 10.16 33.86
N ARG A 24 14.79 11.33 34.03
CA ARG A 24 13.65 11.75 33.20
C ARG A 24 14.02 12.22 31.78
N PHE A 25 15.25 12.70 31.60
CA PHE A 25 15.70 13.13 30.26
C PHE A 25 16.21 11.98 29.38
N MET A 26 16.65 10.85 29.97
CA MET A 26 17.06 9.67 29.22
C MET A 26 15.87 8.74 28.82
N ILE A 27 14.73 8.88 29.47
CA ILE A 27 13.51 8.09 29.13
C ILE A 27 12.82 8.66 27.88
N SER A 28 12.94 9.96 27.59
CA SER A 28 12.41 10.55 26.34
C SER A 28 13.26 10.31 25.09
N GLY A 29 14.53 9.94 25.24
CA GLY A 29 15.43 9.61 24.12
C GLY A 29 15.46 8.13 23.74
N ALA A 30 14.89 7.25 24.57
CA ALA A 30 14.95 5.79 24.37
C ALA A 30 13.75 5.19 23.63
N LEU A 31 12.76 6.00 23.21
CA LEU A 31 11.57 5.51 22.51
C LEU A 31 11.75 5.42 20.99
N PHE A 32 12.94 5.72 20.47
CA PHE A 32 13.24 5.65 19.02
C PHE A 32 14.16 4.48 18.62
N VAL A 33 14.50 3.55 19.53
CA VAL A 33 15.44 2.45 19.26
C VAL A 33 14.87 1.07 19.61
N THR A 34 13.57 0.87 19.64
CA THR A 34 13.00 -0.46 19.87
C THR A 34 12.25 -0.99 18.64
N PHE A 35 12.84 -0.86 17.45
CA PHE A 35 12.45 -1.62 16.26
C PHE A 35 13.58 -2.54 15.77
N THR A 36 14.35 -3.11 16.69
CA THR A 36 15.35 -4.11 16.32
C THR A 36 15.38 -5.21 17.38
N MET A 37 14.52 -6.17 17.21
CA MET A 37 14.74 -7.60 17.48
C MET A 37 13.50 -8.34 16.99
N VAL A 38 13.37 -8.47 15.66
CA VAL A 38 12.65 -9.58 15.08
C VAL A 38 13.62 -10.75 15.13
N PRO A 39 13.22 -11.94 15.61
CA PRO A 39 14.05 -13.14 15.52
C PRO A 39 14.50 -13.36 14.09
N SER A 40 15.72 -13.86 13.90
CA SER A 40 16.24 -14.20 12.57
C SER A 40 15.26 -15.08 11.81
N VAL A 41 15.23 -14.95 10.49
CA VAL A 41 14.37 -15.76 9.58
C VAL A 41 14.52 -17.27 9.85
N GLU A 42 15.66 -17.70 10.38
CA GLU A 42 15.94 -19.07 10.79
C GLU A 42 15.10 -19.52 12.00
N ALA A 43 14.79 -18.63 12.96
CA ALA A 43 13.93 -18.97 14.11
C ALA A 43 12.46 -19.13 13.68
N LEU A 44 11.99 -18.30 12.74
CA LEU A 44 10.63 -18.43 12.17
C LEU A 44 10.51 -19.62 11.21
N ALA A 45 11.57 -20.00 10.50
CA ALA A 45 11.57 -21.16 9.61
C ALA A 45 11.63 -22.48 10.40
N GLN A 46 12.24 -22.51 11.59
CA GLN A 46 12.27 -23.70 12.44
C GLN A 46 10.96 -23.95 13.20
N GLU A 47 10.19 -22.90 13.54
CA GLU A 47 8.86 -23.09 14.16
C GLU A 47 7.78 -23.59 13.19
N VAL A 48 7.95 -23.43 11.87
CA VAL A 48 6.97 -23.88 10.86
C VAL A 48 7.21 -25.33 10.38
N ILE A 49 8.37 -25.94 10.70
CA ILE A 49 8.75 -27.28 10.22
C ILE A 49 8.52 -28.39 11.26
N ALA A 50 8.19 -28.08 12.50
CA ALA A 50 7.97 -29.07 13.55
C ALA A 50 6.54 -28.98 14.09
N ASP A 51 5.57 -29.49 13.38
CA ASP A 51 4.41 -30.14 14.03
C ASP A 51 3.56 -30.96 13.04
N GLU A 52 3.89 -32.24 12.90
CA GLU A 52 2.89 -33.30 12.73
C GLU A 52 2.95 -34.13 14.01
N GLY A 53 2.02 -33.85 14.92
CA GLY A 53 1.61 -34.80 15.98
C GLY A 53 2.28 -34.69 17.33
N ALA A 54 2.25 -33.57 18.02
CA ALA A 54 2.32 -33.49 19.47
C ALA A 54 1.64 -32.23 19.99
N ALA A 55 0.69 -32.37 20.91
CA ALA A 55 0.13 -31.24 21.67
C ALA A 55 1.26 -30.60 22.50
N VAL A 56 1.83 -29.50 22.01
CA VAL A 56 2.85 -28.75 22.76
C VAL A 56 2.14 -27.88 23.79
N HIS A 57 2.30 -28.25 25.06
CA HIS A 57 2.04 -27.36 26.17
C HIS A 57 3.03 -26.15 26.10
N ILE A 58 2.62 -25.08 25.45
CA ILE A 58 3.36 -23.82 25.47
C ILE A 58 3.28 -23.27 26.89
N SER A 59 4.44 -23.13 27.55
CA SER A 59 4.55 -22.49 28.84
C SER A 59 4.01 -21.05 28.78
N LYS A 60 3.31 -20.60 29.83
CA LYS A 60 2.73 -19.25 29.99
C LYS A 60 3.77 -18.10 30.04
N ALA A 61 4.64 -17.98 29.06
CA ALA A 61 5.57 -16.87 28.94
C ALA A 61 5.07 -15.94 27.84
N THR A 62 4.47 -14.81 28.23
CA THR A 62 4.16 -13.60 27.44
C THR A 62 3.70 -13.86 26.00
N GLN A 63 2.46 -14.33 25.82
CA GLN A 63 1.82 -14.28 24.52
C GLN A 63 1.61 -12.81 24.11
N ALA A 64 2.12 -12.42 22.95
CA ALA A 64 1.93 -11.08 22.41
C ALA A 64 0.47 -10.88 21.96
N LEU A 65 -0.07 -9.67 22.12
CA LEU A 65 -1.38 -9.30 21.62
C LEU A 65 -1.48 -9.50 20.11
N ALA A 66 -2.67 -9.83 19.61
CA ALA A 66 -2.91 -10.17 18.21
C ALA A 66 -3.05 -8.92 17.31
N GLY A 67 -2.45 -8.96 16.12
CA GLY A 67 -2.56 -7.90 15.12
C GLY A 67 -2.23 -6.51 15.68
N SER A 68 -3.00 -5.50 15.27
CA SER A 68 -2.85 -4.10 15.73
C SER A 68 -3.20 -3.87 17.20
N LEU A 69 -3.70 -4.87 17.94
CA LEU A 69 -3.82 -4.76 19.40
C LEU A 69 -2.46 -4.60 20.08
N LYS A 70 -1.36 -5.00 19.44
CA LYS A 70 0.00 -4.79 19.94
C LYS A 70 0.32 -3.30 20.16
N THR A 71 -0.16 -2.44 19.28
CA THR A 71 0.07 -0.98 19.31
C THR A 71 -1.10 -0.22 19.92
N ASN A 72 -2.32 -0.76 19.84
CA ASN A 72 -3.54 -0.14 20.35
C ASN A 72 -4.31 -1.15 21.23
N PRO A 73 -3.84 -1.39 22.48
CA PRO A 73 -4.33 -2.50 23.29
C PRO A 73 -5.68 -2.27 23.95
N LEU A 74 -6.21 -1.06 24.00
CA LEU A 74 -7.47 -0.74 24.66
C LEU A 74 -8.69 -1.21 23.86
N LEU A 75 -9.62 -1.95 24.47
CA LEU A 75 -10.79 -2.48 23.77
C LEU A 75 -11.76 -1.40 23.31
N ASP A 76 -11.94 -0.31 24.07
CA ASP A 76 -12.80 0.81 23.73
C ASP A 76 -12.24 1.70 22.58
N ALA A 77 -10.98 1.55 22.24
CA ALA A 77 -10.42 2.15 21.01
C ALA A 77 -10.97 1.47 19.74
N TRP A 78 -11.46 0.23 19.83
CA TRP A 78 -11.99 -0.56 18.73
C TRP A 78 -13.50 -0.67 18.72
N ILE A 79 -14.12 -0.79 19.91
CA ILE A 79 -15.55 -1.07 20.03
C ILE A 79 -16.15 -0.21 21.15
N LYS A 80 -17.17 0.56 20.80
CA LYS A 80 -17.95 1.36 21.73
C LYS A 80 -19.41 0.91 21.73
N ILE A 81 -19.97 0.67 22.90
CA ILE A 81 -21.37 0.31 23.07
C ILE A 81 -22.02 1.36 23.96
N ALA A 82 -23.09 1.98 23.45
CA ALA A 82 -23.85 2.96 24.18
C ALA A 82 -24.95 2.29 25.01
N PRO A 83 -25.43 2.91 26.12
CA PRO A 83 -26.51 2.36 26.95
C PRO A 83 -27.81 2.09 26.19
N ASN A 84 -28.06 2.78 25.10
CA ASN A 84 -29.21 2.54 24.21
C ASN A 84 -29.02 1.37 23.23
N GLY A 85 -27.92 0.63 23.34
CA GLY A 85 -27.59 -0.51 22.49
C GLY A 85 -26.89 -0.17 21.16
N ALA A 86 -26.64 1.11 20.86
CA ALA A 86 -25.90 1.48 19.65
C ALA A 86 -24.43 1.01 19.74
N VAL A 87 -23.97 0.24 18.74
CA VAL A 87 -22.62 -0.28 18.66
C VAL A 87 -21.86 0.45 17.55
N THR A 88 -20.71 1.01 17.90
CA THR A 88 -19.76 1.61 16.96
C THR A 88 -18.45 0.86 16.98
N VAL A 89 -17.96 0.46 15.81
CA VAL A 89 -16.66 -0.20 15.60
C VAL A 89 -15.75 0.77 14.86
N PHE A 90 -14.50 0.81 15.28
CA PHE A 90 -13.48 1.73 14.75
C PHE A 90 -12.32 0.96 14.14
N THR A 91 -11.68 1.55 13.13
CA THR A 91 -10.38 1.15 12.62
C THR A 91 -9.59 2.38 12.20
N GLY A 92 -8.28 2.36 12.38
CA GLY A 92 -7.36 3.36 11.85
C GLY A 92 -7.02 3.14 10.37
N LYS A 93 -7.47 2.04 9.78
CA LYS A 93 -7.32 1.76 8.34
C LYS A 93 -8.33 2.55 7.52
N VAL A 94 -7.95 2.87 6.28
CA VAL A 94 -8.75 3.67 5.34
C VAL A 94 -9.31 2.81 4.21
N GLU A 95 -10.46 3.19 3.66
CA GLU A 95 -11.02 2.58 2.47
C GLU A 95 -10.44 3.24 1.21
N LEU A 96 -9.76 2.45 0.39
CA LEU A 96 -9.09 2.90 -0.85
C LEU A 96 -9.74 2.33 -2.13
N GLY A 97 -10.98 1.83 -2.02
CA GLY A 97 -11.65 1.05 -3.05
C GLY A 97 -11.37 -0.45 -2.91
N THR A 98 -10.73 -0.87 -1.83
CA THR A 98 -10.36 -2.28 -1.58
C THR A 98 -11.51 -3.12 -1.02
N GLY A 99 -12.59 -2.50 -0.51
CA GLY A 99 -13.69 -3.18 0.17
C GLY A 99 -13.35 -3.62 1.60
N VAL A 100 -12.22 -3.15 2.13
CA VAL A 100 -11.74 -3.53 3.46
C VAL A 100 -12.68 -3.08 4.58
N ARG A 101 -13.36 -1.95 4.41
CA ARG A 101 -14.37 -1.46 5.35
C ARG A 101 -15.47 -2.50 5.58
N THR A 102 -15.98 -3.11 4.51
CA THR A 102 -17.00 -4.17 4.58
C THR A 102 -16.44 -5.45 5.20
N ALA A 103 -15.23 -5.88 4.83
CA ALA A 103 -14.61 -7.08 5.38
C ALA A 103 -14.32 -6.95 6.89
N LEU A 104 -13.81 -5.81 7.35
CA LEU A 104 -13.58 -5.56 8.77
C LEU A 104 -14.88 -5.50 9.58
N LEU A 105 -15.94 -4.93 8.99
CA LEU A 105 -17.28 -4.97 9.59
C LEU A 105 -17.79 -6.41 9.75
N GLN A 106 -17.57 -7.28 8.74
CA GLN A 106 -17.95 -8.70 8.83
C GLN A 106 -17.23 -9.42 9.98
N VAL A 107 -15.92 -9.15 10.16
CA VAL A 107 -15.15 -9.72 11.26
C VAL A 107 -15.71 -9.30 12.62
N ALA A 108 -15.98 -8.02 12.81
CA ALA A 108 -16.53 -7.51 14.07
C ALA A 108 -17.95 -8.03 14.31
N ALA A 109 -18.81 -8.02 13.29
CA ALA A 109 -20.18 -8.51 13.37
C ALA A 109 -20.28 -9.99 13.70
N GLU A 110 -19.38 -10.82 13.12
CA GLU A 110 -19.28 -12.24 13.44
C GLU A 110 -19.05 -12.45 14.93
N GLU A 111 -17.98 -11.90 15.47
CA GLU A 111 -17.62 -12.13 16.88
C GLU A 111 -18.56 -11.46 17.87
N LEU A 112 -19.21 -10.34 17.50
CA LEU A 112 -20.24 -9.69 18.33
C LEU A 112 -21.62 -10.34 18.23
N ASP A 113 -21.83 -11.35 17.40
CA ASP A 113 -23.17 -11.92 17.12
C ASP A 113 -24.19 -10.86 16.69
N MET A 114 -23.79 -9.97 15.81
CA MET A 114 -24.64 -8.85 15.39
C MET A 114 -24.89 -8.87 13.87
N ASN A 115 -26.07 -8.34 13.49
CA ASN A 115 -26.30 -8.03 12.09
C ASN A 115 -25.35 -6.90 11.67
N PRO A 116 -24.54 -7.07 10.60
CA PRO A 116 -23.66 -6.01 10.10
C PRO A 116 -24.37 -4.65 9.89
N ALA A 117 -25.63 -4.67 9.44
CA ALA A 117 -26.40 -3.45 9.20
C ALA A 117 -26.74 -2.65 10.47
N SER A 118 -26.64 -3.25 11.66
CA SER A 118 -26.90 -2.58 12.94
C SER A 118 -25.65 -1.97 13.60
N ILE A 119 -24.49 -2.13 12.98
CA ILE A 119 -23.20 -1.62 13.47
C ILE A 119 -22.83 -0.35 12.72
N THR A 120 -22.53 0.72 13.44
CA THR A 120 -21.86 1.89 12.86
C THR A 120 -20.38 1.60 12.73
N PHE A 121 -19.83 1.66 11.51
CA PHE A 121 -18.41 1.38 11.25
C PHE A 121 -17.68 2.64 10.80
N LEU A 122 -16.71 3.10 11.59
CA LEU A 122 -15.91 4.30 11.33
C LEU A 122 -14.47 3.94 10.98
N THR A 123 -14.01 4.49 9.86
CA THR A 123 -12.62 4.39 9.41
C THR A 123 -11.83 5.61 9.85
N ALA A 124 -10.55 5.54 9.74
CA ALA A 124 -9.51 6.50 10.11
C ALA A 124 -9.94 7.98 10.28
N ASP A 125 -10.07 8.37 11.51
CA ASP A 125 -10.27 9.74 12.00
C ASP A 125 -9.35 9.94 13.20
N THR A 126 -8.40 10.85 13.12
CA THR A 126 -7.41 11.04 14.20
C THR A 126 -7.99 11.54 15.52
N GLY A 127 -9.26 11.93 15.50
CA GLY A 127 -10.01 12.31 16.70
C GLY A 127 -10.84 11.17 17.32
N ALA A 128 -10.92 9.98 16.69
CA ALA A 128 -11.84 8.94 17.13
C ALA A 128 -11.34 7.50 16.97
N SER A 129 -10.49 7.18 15.99
CA SER A 129 -10.06 5.83 15.69
C SER A 129 -8.67 5.50 16.27
N PRO A 130 -8.29 4.21 16.42
CA PRO A 130 -6.92 3.87 16.84
C PRO A 130 -5.89 4.27 15.77
N ASP A 131 -4.66 4.58 16.19
CA ASP A 131 -3.56 4.81 15.26
C ASP A 131 -3.03 3.47 14.74
N GLU A 132 -3.35 3.15 13.50
CA GLU A 132 -2.85 1.96 12.80
C GLU A 132 -1.87 2.32 11.66
N GLY A 133 -1.30 3.53 11.69
CA GLY A 133 -0.33 4.01 10.71
C GLY A 133 -0.90 4.10 9.30
N LEU A 134 -0.28 3.38 8.36
CA LEU A 134 -0.66 3.39 6.94
C LEU A 134 -1.56 2.21 6.56
N THR A 135 -2.45 2.43 5.60
CA THR A 135 -3.16 1.37 4.88
C THR A 135 -2.38 1.03 3.62
N ALA A 136 -1.44 0.11 3.75
CA ALA A 136 -0.49 -0.26 2.69
C ALA A 136 -0.03 -1.71 2.85
N GLY A 137 0.62 -2.26 1.81
CA GLY A 137 1.31 -3.53 1.87
C GLY A 137 0.43 -4.76 2.06
N SER A 138 -0.88 -4.64 1.82
CA SER A 138 -1.88 -5.72 2.00
C SER A 138 -2.03 -6.21 3.45
N HIS A 139 -1.67 -5.38 4.45
CA HIS A 139 -1.67 -5.77 5.86
C HIS A 139 -3.03 -5.67 6.55
N THR A 140 -4.00 -4.93 6.02
CA THR A 140 -5.22 -4.58 6.78
C THR A 140 -5.93 -5.79 7.39
N MET A 141 -6.10 -6.89 6.64
CA MET A 141 -6.75 -8.08 7.19
C MET A 141 -5.88 -8.81 8.22
N ALA A 142 -4.57 -8.92 7.97
CA ALA A 142 -3.64 -9.55 8.90
C ALA A 142 -3.48 -8.77 10.21
N ASP A 143 -3.48 -7.44 10.15
CA ASP A 143 -3.29 -6.56 11.31
C ASP A 143 -4.62 -6.17 11.96
N SER A 144 -5.42 -5.34 11.27
CA SER A 144 -6.69 -4.80 11.78
C SER A 144 -7.79 -5.86 11.86
N GLY A 145 -7.88 -6.74 10.84
CA GLY A 145 -8.84 -7.85 10.86
C GLY A 145 -8.60 -8.79 12.05
N THR A 146 -7.35 -9.15 12.31
CA THR A 146 -6.96 -9.95 13.47
C THR A 146 -7.22 -9.22 14.79
N ALA A 147 -6.94 -7.92 14.85
CA ALA A 147 -7.23 -7.11 16.03
C ALA A 147 -8.73 -7.05 16.34
N LEU A 148 -9.56 -6.78 15.35
CA LEU A 148 -11.02 -6.73 15.49
C LEU A 148 -11.62 -8.07 15.84
N LEU A 149 -11.14 -9.17 15.26
CA LEU A 149 -11.57 -10.52 15.62
C LEU A 149 -11.39 -10.77 17.13
N ASN A 150 -10.20 -10.47 17.64
CA ASN A 150 -9.86 -10.68 19.05
C ASN A 150 -10.54 -9.67 19.99
N ALA A 151 -10.61 -8.39 19.63
CA ALA A 151 -11.28 -7.37 20.44
C ALA A 151 -12.78 -7.66 20.56
N ALA A 152 -13.44 -8.00 19.45
CA ALA A 152 -14.87 -8.28 19.43
C ALA A 152 -15.24 -9.54 20.26
N ALA A 153 -14.43 -10.59 20.17
CA ALA A 153 -14.60 -11.79 20.98
C ALA A 153 -14.47 -11.50 22.48
N GLN A 154 -13.47 -10.70 22.88
CA GLN A 154 -13.26 -10.31 24.28
C GLN A 154 -14.39 -9.40 24.78
N VAL A 155 -14.85 -8.44 23.97
CA VAL A 155 -15.98 -7.56 24.33
C VAL A 155 -17.23 -8.41 24.52
N ARG A 156 -17.57 -9.33 23.62
CA ARG A 156 -18.70 -10.25 23.77
C ARG A 156 -18.60 -11.06 25.06
N ASP A 157 -17.45 -11.66 25.35
CA ASP A 157 -17.24 -12.48 26.57
C ASP A 157 -17.44 -11.64 27.85
N LEU A 158 -16.92 -10.41 27.87
CA LEU A 158 -17.11 -9.50 29.01
C LEU A 158 -18.59 -9.18 29.25
N LEU A 159 -19.36 -8.94 28.20
CA LEU A 159 -20.80 -8.66 28.28
C LEU A 159 -21.57 -9.90 28.75
N VAL A 160 -21.25 -11.11 28.21
CA VAL A 160 -21.86 -12.38 28.60
C VAL A 160 -21.59 -12.69 30.06
N ARG A 161 -20.35 -12.52 30.54
CA ARG A 161 -20.01 -12.70 31.96
C ARG A 161 -20.73 -11.69 32.88
N ALA A 162 -20.91 -10.45 32.41
CA ALA A 162 -21.67 -9.46 33.17
C ALA A 162 -23.14 -9.84 33.27
N ALA A 163 -23.74 -10.27 32.16
CA ALA A 163 -25.13 -10.77 32.14
C ALA A 163 -25.31 -12.04 33.01
N ALA A 164 -24.36 -12.98 32.96
CA ALA A 164 -24.37 -14.19 33.79
C ALA A 164 -24.45 -13.87 35.29
N ARG A 165 -23.60 -12.94 35.75
CA ARG A 165 -23.63 -12.46 37.14
C ARG A 165 -24.96 -11.80 37.53
N ARG A 166 -25.56 -11.02 36.61
CA ARG A 166 -26.82 -10.28 36.86
C ARG A 166 -28.04 -11.22 36.83
N LEU A 167 -28.01 -12.22 35.95
CA LEU A 167 -29.09 -13.19 35.81
C LEU A 167 -28.96 -14.38 36.79
N GLY A 168 -27.81 -14.51 37.46
CA GLY A 168 -27.56 -15.60 38.39
C GLY A 168 -27.47 -16.98 37.72
N VAL A 169 -26.87 -17.02 36.49
CA VAL A 169 -26.70 -18.26 35.72
C VAL A 169 -25.24 -18.44 35.29
N ASP A 170 -24.88 -19.65 34.88
CA ASP A 170 -23.54 -19.89 34.30
C ASP A 170 -23.41 -19.23 32.94
N ALA A 171 -22.29 -18.53 32.72
CA ALA A 171 -21.99 -17.85 31.44
C ALA A 171 -21.99 -18.81 30.24
N ALA A 172 -21.57 -20.09 30.46
CA ALA A 172 -21.55 -21.10 29.41
C ALA A 172 -22.97 -21.52 28.93
N THR A 173 -24.02 -21.21 29.70
CA THR A 173 -25.43 -21.49 29.33
C THR A 173 -26.08 -20.34 28.58
N LEU A 174 -25.40 -19.19 28.44
CA LEU A 174 -25.93 -18.03 27.76
C LEU A 174 -25.60 -18.09 26.25
N THR A 175 -26.54 -17.66 25.45
CA THR A 175 -26.38 -17.49 24.01
C THR A 175 -26.48 -16.03 23.64
N THR A 176 -25.88 -15.63 22.52
CA THR A 176 -25.92 -14.26 22.01
C THR A 176 -26.51 -14.22 20.61
N SER A 177 -27.32 -13.21 20.32
CA SER A 177 -27.86 -12.94 18.98
C SER A 177 -28.31 -11.49 18.87
N ASN A 178 -27.92 -10.78 17.81
CA ASN A 178 -28.30 -9.40 17.52
C ASN A 178 -28.21 -8.46 18.74
N ALA A 179 -27.07 -8.47 19.44
CA ALA A 179 -26.81 -7.67 20.65
C ALA A 179 -27.74 -7.98 21.85
N VAL A 180 -28.32 -9.17 21.89
CA VAL A 180 -29.11 -9.70 22.99
C VAL A 180 -28.45 -10.95 23.54
N ILE A 181 -28.28 -11.02 24.87
CA ILE A 181 -27.79 -12.17 25.62
C ILE A 181 -29.03 -12.88 26.22
N GLN A 182 -29.16 -14.17 25.99
CA GLN A 182 -30.33 -14.95 26.40
C GLN A 182 -29.94 -16.14 27.25
N ALA A 183 -30.64 -16.33 28.37
CA ALA A 183 -30.56 -17.49 29.21
C ALA A 183 -31.54 -18.61 28.74
N ALA A 184 -31.26 -19.85 29.10
CA ALA A 184 -32.09 -21.01 28.74
C ALA A 184 -33.53 -20.94 29.28
N ASP A 185 -33.78 -20.17 30.35
CA ASP A 185 -35.09 -19.92 30.94
C ASP A 185 -35.87 -18.78 30.26
N GLY A 186 -35.32 -18.18 29.17
CA GLY A 186 -35.94 -17.13 28.41
C GLY A 186 -35.63 -15.71 28.87
N ARG A 187 -34.97 -15.51 30.03
CA ARG A 187 -34.52 -14.16 30.44
C ARG A 187 -33.47 -13.62 29.49
N THR A 188 -33.54 -12.34 29.26
CA THR A 188 -32.63 -11.64 28.31
C THR A 188 -31.97 -10.43 28.93
N MET A 189 -30.84 -10.01 28.39
CA MET A 189 -30.16 -8.76 28.66
C MET A 189 -29.55 -8.24 27.36
N THR A 190 -29.78 -6.99 26.99
CA THR A 190 -29.17 -6.37 25.82
C THR A 190 -27.69 -5.99 26.07
N TYR A 191 -26.89 -5.81 25.02
CA TYR A 191 -25.52 -5.29 25.15
C TYR A 191 -25.51 -3.89 25.77
N GLY A 192 -26.51 -3.05 25.47
CA GLY A 192 -26.64 -1.72 26.06
C GLY A 192 -26.89 -1.75 27.58
N GLU A 193 -27.65 -2.74 28.09
CA GLU A 193 -27.83 -2.97 29.52
C GLU A 193 -26.55 -3.58 30.15
N ALA A 194 -25.95 -4.56 29.48
CA ALA A 194 -24.79 -5.29 30.00
C ALA A 194 -23.54 -4.40 30.11
N VAL A 195 -23.33 -3.46 29.17
CA VAL A 195 -22.17 -2.56 29.15
C VAL A 195 -22.11 -1.65 30.38
N GLY A 196 -23.25 -1.33 30.99
CA GLY A 196 -23.29 -0.58 32.26
C GLY A 196 -22.59 -1.29 33.44
N PHE A 197 -22.26 -2.58 33.32
CA PHE A 197 -21.57 -3.39 34.32
C PHE A 197 -20.18 -3.84 33.91
N VAL A 198 -19.64 -3.27 32.78
CA VAL A 198 -18.35 -3.62 32.20
C VAL A 198 -17.53 -2.36 31.93
N ASP A 199 -16.27 -2.38 32.32
CA ASP A 199 -15.31 -1.37 31.87
C ASP A 199 -14.62 -1.89 30.59
N LEU A 200 -14.88 -1.22 29.48
CA LEU A 200 -14.22 -1.47 28.18
C LEU A 200 -12.92 -0.66 28.01
N HIS A 201 -12.68 0.34 28.87
CA HIS A 201 -11.39 1.07 28.90
C HIS A 201 -10.31 0.20 29.58
N ARG A 202 -10.04 -0.95 28.98
CA ARG A 202 -9.09 -1.92 29.48
C ARG A 202 -8.26 -2.52 28.35
N GLN A 203 -7.07 -2.99 28.70
CA GLN A 203 -6.21 -3.67 27.75
C GLN A 203 -6.81 -5.03 27.35
N ALA A 204 -6.67 -5.35 26.07
CA ALA A 204 -6.97 -6.68 25.54
C ALA A 204 -6.08 -7.73 26.22
N ALA A 205 -6.61 -8.92 26.39
CA ALA A 205 -5.85 -10.10 26.84
C ALA A 205 -5.17 -10.79 25.63
N PRO A 206 -4.07 -11.50 25.84
CA PRO A 206 -3.45 -12.32 24.80
C PRO A 206 -4.36 -13.41 24.25
N ASP A 207 -5.14 -14.05 25.12
CA ASP A 207 -6.09 -15.09 24.77
C ASP A 207 -7.50 -14.49 24.56
N SER A 208 -8.14 -14.88 23.48
CA SER A 208 -9.50 -14.45 23.14
C SER A 208 -10.42 -15.67 22.97
N PRO A 209 -11.66 -15.62 23.50
CA PRO A 209 -12.65 -16.68 23.31
C PRO A 209 -13.30 -16.57 21.93
N LEU A 210 -12.50 -16.89 20.89
CA LEU A 210 -12.95 -16.86 19.50
C LEU A 210 -14.03 -17.91 19.25
N LYS A 211 -14.92 -17.63 18.31
CA LYS A 211 -15.85 -18.63 17.78
C LYS A 211 -15.10 -19.69 16.98
N ASP A 212 -15.67 -20.88 16.93
CA ASP A 212 -15.23 -21.93 16.01
C ASP A 212 -15.42 -21.44 14.56
N PRO A 213 -14.39 -21.47 13.71
CA PRO A 213 -14.50 -21.05 12.31
C PRO A 213 -15.55 -21.81 11.51
N THR A 214 -15.89 -23.05 11.89
CA THR A 214 -16.94 -23.84 11.26
C THR A 214 -18.35 -23.33 11.60
N ALA A 215 -18.50 -22.51 12.64
CA ALA A 215 -19.74 -21.89 13.06
C ALA A 215 -19.94 -20.47 12.54
N PHE A 216 -19.02 -19.93 11.73
CA PHE A 216 -19.13 -18.59 11.15
C PHE A 216 -20.37 -18.47 10.26
N ARG A 217 -21.07 -17.33 10.36
CA ARG A 217 -22.29 -17.03 9.60
C ARG A 217 -22.16 -15.77 8.75
N VAL A 218 -21.27 -14.86 9.12
CA VAL A 218 -21.01 -13.58 8.44
C VAL A 218 -19.67 -13.60 7.73
N ILE A 219 -18.63 -14.10 8.39
CA ILE A 219 -17.33 -14.39 7.75
C ILE A 219 -17.56 -15.51 6.72
N GLY A 220 -16.95 -15.37 5.53
CA GLY A 220 -17.10 -16.31 4.42
C GLY A 220 -18.27 -15.98 3.49
N THR A 221 -19.10 -14.98 3.80
CA THR A 221 -20.22 -14.56 2.94
C THR A 221 -19.83 -13.36 2.05
N SER A 222 -20.43 -13.25 0.87
CA SER A 222 -20.25 -12.12 -0.04
C SER A 222 -21.19 -10.97 0.35
N LEU A 223 -20.90 -10.31 1.48
CA LEU A 223 -21.64 -9.12 1.87
C LEU A 223 -21.36 -7.99 0.85
N PRO A 224 -22.41 -7.34 0.28
CA PRO A 224 -22.23 -6.21 -0.62
C PRO A 224 -21.45 -5.07 0.07
N ARG A 225 -20.56 -4.43 -0.68
CA ARG A 225 -19.77 -3.30 -0.18
C ARG A 225 -20.64 -2.15 0.25
N LEU A 226 -20.40 -1.63 1.47
CA LEU A 226 -21.24 -0.62 2.12
C LEU A 226 -21.31 0.72 1.36
N GLU A 227 -20.22 1.09 0.71
CA GLU A 227 -20.07 2.38 0.04
C GLU A 227 -20.57 2.42 -1.40
N ILE A 228 -20.78 1.27 -2.05
CA ILE A 228 -21.16 1.21 -3.47
C ILE A 228 -22.54 1.82 -3.75
N PRO A 229 -23.60 1.58 -2.95
CA PRO A 229 -24.91 2.16 -3.23
C PRO A 229 -24.88 3.68 -3.36
N ALA A 230 -24.21 4.39 -2.45
CA ALA A 230 -24.08 5.85 -2.55
C ALA A 230 -23.31 6.29 -3.81
N LYS A 231 -22.24 5.57 -4.19
CA LYS A 231 -21.43 5.87 -5.38
C LYS A 231 -22.21 5.78 -6.68
N VAL A 232 -23.09 4.78 -6.81
CA VAL A 232 -23.85 4.53 -8.06
C VAL A 232 -25.18 5.28 -8.12
N THR A 233 -25.65 5.85 -7.02
CA THR A 233 -26.89 6.64 -6.97
C THR A 233 -26.65 8.14 -6.85
N GLY A 234 -25.39 8.61 -6.97
CA GLY A 234 -25.05 10.03 -6.91
C GLY A 234 -24.99 10.61 -5.48
N GLY A 235 -24.85 9.75 -4.47
CA GLY A 235 -24.59 10.19 -3.09
C GLY A 235 -23.18 10.76 -2.94
N ALA A 236 -22.98 11.61 -1.93
CA ALA A 236 -21.65 12.12 -1.59
C ALA A 236 -20.79 10.99 -1.02
N SER A 237 -19.80 10.53 -1.79
CA SER A 237 -18.96 9.38 -1.45
C SER A 237 -17.48 9.74 -1.44
N TYR A 238 -17.07 10.69 -2.26
CA TYR A 238 -15.68 11.07 -2.43
C TYR A 238 -15.39 12.43 -1.80
N VAL A 239 -14.13 12.69 -1.48
CA VAL A 239 -13.70 14.00 -0.99
C VAL A 239 -14.08 15.13 -1.98
N GLN A 240 -14.11 14.82 -3.28
CA GLN A 240 -14.56 15.72 -4.34
C GLN A 240 -16.05 16.10 -4.21
N ASP A 241 -16.87 15.29 -3.53
CA ASP A 241 -18.33 15.50 -3.37
C ASP A 241 -18.66 16.35 -2.14
N LEU A 242 -17.69 16.56 -1.25
CA LEU A 242 -17.94 17.35 -0.04
C LEU A 242 -18.40 18.78 -0.38
N ARG A 243 -19.48 19.19 0.26
CA ARG A 243 -20.03 20.55 0.16
C ARG A 243 -20.30 21.08 1.57
N MET A 244 -19.70 22.20 1.90
CA MET A 244 -19.86 22.86 3.19
C MET A 244 -20.42 24.28 3.00
N PRO A 245 -21.23 24.80 3.92
CA PRO A 245 -21.70 26.18 3.85
C PRO A 245 -20.54 27.17 3.76
N GLY A 246 -20.58 28.09 2.80
CA GLY A 246 -19.54 29.10 2.59
C GLY A 246 -18.20 28.56 2.02
N MET A 247 -18.17 27.32 1.53
CA MET A 247 -16.95 26.72 0.99
C MET A 247 -16.41 27.50 -0.21
N LEU A 248 -15.11 27.80 -0.17
CA LEU A 248 -14.35 28.38 -1.26
C LEU A 248 -13.56 27.32 -2.02
N HIS A 249 -13.31 27.61 -3.29
CA HIS A 249 -12.55 26.74 -4.18
C HIS A 249 -11.16 27.31 -4.44
N ALA A 250 -10.13 26.50 -4.24
CA ALA A 250 -8.76 26.91 -4.51
C ALA A 250 -8.11 26.03 -5.57
N ARG A 251 -7.20 26.62 -6.33
CA ARG A 251 -6.32 25.96 -7.29
C ARG A 251 -4.89 26.43 -7.07
N VAL A 252 -3.95 25.49 -7.12
CA VAL A 252 -2.53 25.77 -6.94
C VAL A 252 -1.86 25.97 -8.29
N VAL A 253 -0.81 26.80 -8.33
CA VAL A 253 0.09 26.93 -9.49
C VAL A 253 1.35 26.12 -9.19
N MET A 254 1.59 25.11 -10.00
CA MET A 254 2.78 24.27 -9.88
C MET A 254 3.95 24.89 -10.65
N PRO A 255 5.20 24.72 -10.17
CA PRO A 255 6.39 25.09 -10.93
C PRO A 255 6.45 24.34 -12.27
N PRO A 256 7.14 24.88 -13.29
CA PRO A 256 7.29 24.20 -14.59
C PRO A 256 8.20 22.98 -14.53
N SER A 257 9.09 22.90 -13.54
CA SER A 257 10.05 21.80 -13.31
C SER A 257 10.48 21.73 -11.85
N TYR A 258 11.12 20.62 -11.46
CA TYR A 258 11.62 20.46 -10.10
C TYR A 258 12.62 21.57 -9.73
N ASP A 259 12.55 22.02 -8.48
CA ASP A 259 13.43 23.03 -7.87
C ASP A 259 13.32 24.44 -8.46
N ALA A 260 12.44 24.70 -9.46
CA ALA A 260 12.17 26.02 -9.96
C ALA A 260 11.58 26.93 -8.86
N LYS A 261 12.06 28.18 -8.77
CA LYS A 261 11.63 29.17 -7.78
C LYS A 261 10.77 30.25 -8.43
N LEU A 262 9.67 30.60 -7.76
CA LEU A 262 8.78 31.67 -8.21
C LEU A 262 9.49 33.03 -8.07
N LEU A 263 9.58 33.75 -9.17
CA LEU A 263 10.12 35.11 -9.21
C LEU A 263 9.01 36.16 -9.04
N ASP A 264 8.00 36.09 -9.90
CA ASP A 264 6.98 37.13 -10.01
C ASP A 264 5.71 36.63 -10.72
N PHE A 265 4.59 37.35 -10.59
CA PHE A 265 3.33 37.12 -11.30
C PHE A 265 2.47 38.39 -11.32
N ASP A 266 1.47 38.49 -12.19
CA ASP A 266 0.56 39.64 -12.27
C ASP A 266 -0.60 39.51 -11.24
N GLU A 267 -0.34 39.96 -10.01
CA GLU A 267 -1.32 39.92 -8.91
C GLU A 267 -2.56 40.76 -9.22
N ARG A 268 -2.38 41.98 -9.79
CA ARG A 268 -3.48 42.93 -9.99
C ARG A 268 -4.53 42.40 -10.97
N THR A 269 -4.09 41.88 -12.08
CA THR A 269 -5.00 41.29 -13.08
C THR A 269 -5.77 40.13 -12.50
N ILE A 270 -5.11 39.25 -11.78
CA ILE A 270 -5.77 38.06 -11.22
C ILE A 270 -6.79 38.44 -10.14
N LEU A 271 -6.46 39.35 -9.23
CA LEU A 271 -7.40 39.81 -8.20
C LEU A 271 -8.64 40.53 -8.77
N SER A 272 -8.54 41.11 -9.99
CA SER A 272 -9.68 41.74 -10.65
C SER A 272 -10.63 40.76 -11.34
N MET A 273 -10.26 39.48 -11.46
CA MET A 273 -11.08 38.44 -12.12
C MET A 273 -12.36 38.12 -11.35
N PRO A 274 -13.47 37.85 -12.04
CA PRO A 274 -14.75 37.57 -11.40
C PRO A 274 -14.69 36.43 -10.38
N GLY A 275 -15.15 36.68 -9.15
CA GLY A 275 -15.26 35.70 -8.09
C GLY A 275 -13.95 35.32 -7.39
N VAL A 276 -12.81 35.86 -7.80
CA VAL A 276 -11.54 35.71 -7.09
C VAL A 276 -11.64 36.40 -5.72
N VAL A 277 -11.24 35.70 -4.67
CA VAL A 277 -11.28 36.17 -3.28
C VAL A 277 -9.87 36.54 -2.80
N ARG A 278 -8.89 35.70 -3.11
CA ARG A 278 -7.52 35.89 -2.62
C ARG A 278 -6.49 35.13 -3.45
N ILE A 279 -5.27 35.66 -3.50
CA ILE A 279 -4.06 34.91 -3.88
C ILE A 279 -3.30 34.61 -2.60
N VAL A 280 -2.84 33.37 -2.44
CA VAL A 280 -2.02 32.94 -1.32
C VAL A 280 -0.63 32.63 -1.86
N ARG A 281 0.35 33.38 -1.38
CA ARG A 281 1.78 33.19 -1.70
C ARG A 281 2.58 33.01 -0.41
N ASN A 282 3.49 32.03 -0.42
CA ASN A 282 4.53 31.89 0.60
C ASN A 282 5.77 31.27 -0.07
N GLY A 283 6.82 32.08 -0.29
CA GLY A 283 7.97 31.67 -1.10
C GLY A 283 7.58 31.35 -2.53
N SER A 284 7.77 30.10 -2.95
CA SER A 284 7.35 29.57 -4.26
C SER A 284 5.97 28.89 -4.24
N PHE A 285 5.36 28.71 -3.07
CA PHE A 285 3.97 28.27 -2.97
C PHE A 285 3.05 29.38 -3.46
N LEU A 286 2.17 29.04 -4.42
CA LEU A 286 1.25 30.00 -5.05
C LEU A 286 -0.09 29.32 -5.31
N ALA A 287 -1.18 29.96 -4.85
CA ALA A 287 -2.54 29.48 -5.05
C ALA A 287 -3.51 30.67 -5.26
N VAL A 288 -4.59 30.42 -5.98
CA VAL A 288 -5.73 31.34 -6.08
C VAL A 288 -6.97 30.71 -5.49
N VAL A 289 -7.76 31.53 -4.77
CA VAL A 289 -9.01 31.18 -4.11
C VAL A 289 -10.14 31.95 -4.73
N ALA A 290 -11.23 31.29 -5.08
CA ALA A 290 -12.43 31.88 -5.65
C ALA A 290 -13.72 31.32 -5.04
N ARG A 291 -14.85 32.01 -5.24
CA ARG A 291 -16.17 31.59 -4.76
C ARG A 291 -16.72 30.38 -5.51
N GLY A 292 -16.40 30.27 -6.80
CA GLY A 292 -16.85 29.18 -7.65
C GLY A 292 -15.69 28.35 -8.19
N GLU A 293 -15.92 27.06 -8.44
CA GLU A 293 -14.88 26.15 -8.92
C GLU A 293 -14.31 26.57 -10.29
N TRP A 294 -15.21 26.90 -11.24
CA TRP A 294 -14.76 27.36 -12.56
C TRP A 294 -14.01 28.67 -12.50
N GLN A 295 -14.40 29.58 -11.60
CA GLN A 295 -13.68 30.84 -11.36
C GLN A 295 -12.25 30.57 -10.87
N ALA A 296 -12.09 29.62 -9.93
CA ALA A 296 -10.78 29.21 -9.46
C ALA A 296 -9.90 28.60 -10.59
N VAL A 297 -10.50 27.75 -11.44
CA VAL A 297 -9.80 27.15 -12.60
C VAL A 297 -9.35 28.21 -13.59
N THR A 298 -10.23 29.15 -13.96
CA THR A 298 -9.93 30.22 -14.89
C THR A 298 -8.84 31.15 -14.35
N ALA A 299 -8.94 31.51 -13.07
CA ALA A 299 -7.95 32.36 -12.41
C ALA A 299 -6.60 31.64 -12.25
N GLN A 300 -6.59 30.34 -11.97
CA GLN A 300 -5.35 29.55 -11.88
C GLN A 300 -4.62 29.48 -13.23
N ARG A 301 -5.34 29.29 -14.33
CA ARG A 301 -4.75 29.28 -15.67
C ARG A 301 -4.11 30.63 -16.01
N ALA A 302 -4.81 31.74 -15.73
CA ALA A 302 -4.28 33.09 -15.93
C ALA A 302 -3.08 33.36 -15.01
N LEU A 303 -3.15 32.95 -13.72
CA LEU A 303 -2.06 33.11 -12.78
C LEU A 303 -0.83 32.30 -13.22
N SER A 304 -1.02 31.06 -13.67
CA SER A 304 0.06 30.22 -14.20
C SER A 304 0.72 30.84 -15.43
N ALA A 305 -0.07 31.42 -16.35
CA ALA A 305 0.44 32.04 -17.57
C ALA A 305 1.27 33.32 -17.31
N THR A 306 0.98 34.03 -16.21
CA THR A 306 1.72 35.27 -15.84
C THR A 306 2.88 35.01 -14.87
N SER A 307 2.94 33.80 -14.28
CA SER A 307 3.99 33.43 -13.33
C SER A 307 5.33 33.23 -14.01
N ARG A 308 6.36 33.88 -13.49
CA ARG A 308 7.76 33.73 -13.94
C ARG A 308 8.54 32.91 -12.91
N TRP A 309 9.32 31.97 -13.41
CA TRP A 309 10.09 31.02 -12.59
C TRP A 309 11.56 31.02 -12.98
N THR A 310 12.42 30.61 -12.04
CA THR A 310 13.80 30.26 -12.38
C THR A 310 13.83 28.99 -13.21
N PRO A 311 14.89 28.68 -13.94
CA PRO A 311 15.13 27.33 -14.43
C PRO A 311 15.13 26.33 -13.26
N GLY A 312 14.52 25.17 -13.46
CA GLY A 312 14.60 24.06 -12.53
C GLY A 312 15.79 23.14 -12.83
N ARG A 313 15.92 22.04 -12.08
CA ARG A 313 16.93 21.02 -12.40
C ARG A 313 16.52 20.21 -13.64
N PRO A 314 17.49 19.84 -14.50
CA PRO A 314 17.20 18.95 -15.61
C PRO A 314 16.77 17.56 -15.13
N LEU A 315 15.91 16.91 -15.92
CA LEU A 315 15.54 15.50 -15.74
C LEU A 315 16.59 14.59 -16.41
N PRO A 316 16.65 13.30 -16.04
CA PRO A 316 17.56 12.36 -16.70
C PRO A 316 17.16 12.16 -18.17
N ASP A 317 18.11 11.75 -19.01
CA ASP A 317 17.79 11.35 -20.38
C ASP A 317 16.99 10.03 -20.36
N PRO A 318 15.76 10.00 -20.91
CA PRO A 318 14.96 8.78 -20.95
C PRO A 318 15.59 7.63 -21.77
N ALA A 319 16.51 7.94 -22.68
CA ALA A 319 17.22 6.94 -23.49
C ALA A 319 18.29 6.19 -22.68
N THR A 320 18.93 6.86 -21.72
CA THR A 320 20.06 6.31 -20.94
C THR A 320 19.68 5.99 -19.49
N VAL A 321 18.48 6.36 -19.02
CA VAL A 321 18.09 6.27 -17.60
C VAL A 321 18.36 4.90 -16.95
N HIS A 322 18.17 3.80 -17.68
CA HIS A 322 18.39 2.47 -17.13
C HIS A 322 19.88 2.08 -17.03
N HIS A 323 20.71 2.68 -17.88
CA HIS A 323 22.16 2.60 -17.74
C HIS A 323 22.61 3.47 -16.56
N ASP A 324 22.11 4.69 -16.51
CA ASP A 324 22.47 5.69 -15.51
C ASP A 324 22.07 5.27 -14.08
N LEU A 325 20.93 4.61 -13.92
CA LEU A 325 20.52 4.01 -12.64
C LEU A 325 21.61 3.11 -12.04
N LYS A 326 22.33 2.36 -12.87
CA LYS A 326 23.42 1.48 -12.40
C LYS A 326 24.68 2.26 -12.04
N GLN A 327 24.81 3.49 -12.49
CA GLN A 327 25.95 4.38 -12.18
C GLN A 327 25.68 5.31 -10.99
N LEU A 328 24.43 5.41 -10.53
CA LEU A 328 24.12 6.19 -9.33
C LEU A 328 24.84 5.61 -8.11
N ALA A 329 25.18 6.49 -7.18
CA ALA A 329 25.65 6.05 -5.87
C ALA A 329 24.61 5.14 -5.21
N THR A 330 25.00 3.94 -4.81
CA THR A 330 24.10 2.96 -4.21
C THR A 330 24.61 2.49 -2.85
N ARG A 331 23.65 2.14 -1.98
CA ARG A 331 23.91 1.29 -0.83
C ARG A 331 23.61 -0.14 -1.23
N GLN A 332 24.64 -1.00 -1.14
CA GLN A 332 24.50 -2.42 -1.44
C GLN A 332 24.00 -3.17 -0.21
N ILE A 333 22.85 -3.80 -0.35
CA ILE A 333 22.19 -4.56 0.72
C ILE A 333 22.07 -6.00 0.25
N LYS A 334 22.85 -6.88 0.85
CA LYS A 334 22.75 -8.31 0.64
C LYS A 334 21.52 -8.83 1.39
N ILE A 335 20.50 -9.29 0.67
CA ILE A 335 19.21 -9.72 1.26
C ILE A 335 19.04 -11.23 1.29
N ALA A 336 19.87 -11.98 0.55
CA ALA A 336 20.01 -13.42 0.68
C ALA A 336 21.43 -13.85 0.30
N ASP A 337 21.97 -14.83 1.02
CA ASP A 337 23.30 -15.42 0.80
C ASP A 337 23.29 -16.85 1.35
N GLN A 338 22.73 -17.78 0.56
CA GLN A 338 22.58 -19.18 0.93
C GLN A 338 23.52 -20.03 0.09
N HIS A 339 24.23 -20.94 0.73
CA HIS A 339 25.14 -21.88 0.10
C HIS A 339 24.94 -23.29 0.67
N GLU A 340 24.51 -24.20 -0.17
CA GLU A 340 24.37 -25.63 0.13
C GLU A 340 25.11 -26.43 -0.90
N PRO A 341 25.57 -27.67 -0.57
CA PRO A 341 26.16 -28.56 -1.54
C PRO A 341 25.23 -28.83 -2.73
N ALA A 342 25.75 -28.66 -3.94
CA ALA A 342 24.98 -28.87 -5.15
C ALA A 342 25.81 -29.61 -6.21
N ALA A 343 25.14 -30.21 -7.18
CA ALA A 343 25.79 -30.82 -8.33
C ALA A 343 26.50 -29.75 -9.20
N PRO A 344 27.52 -30.13 -9.99
CA PRO A 344 28.19 -29.20 -10.89
C PRO A 344 27.24 -28.59 -11.91
N ALA A 345 27.37 -27.28 -12.13
CA ALA A 345 26.63 -26.56 -13.15
C ALA A 345 27.11 -26.99 -14.56
N VAL A 346 26.17 -27.31 -15.46
CA VAL A 346 26.44 -27.64 -16.85
C VAL A 346 25.90 -26.60 -17.84
N LYS A 347 24.95 -25.79 -17.42
CA LYS A 347 24.34 -24.74 -18.25
C LYS A 347 23.99 -23.54 -17.42
N THR A 348 24.45 -22.35 -17.82
CA THR A 348 24.11 -21.07 -17.14
C THR A 348 23.35 -20.18 -18.10
N LEU A 349 22.27 -19.60 -17.62
CA LEU A 349 21.47 -18.55 -18.30
C LEU A 349 21.66 -17.22 -17.60
N ASN A 350 21.78 -16.14 -18.40
CA ASN A 350 21.88 -14.78 -17.92
C ASN A 350 20.77 -13.93 -18.54
N ALA A 351 20.16 -13.09 -17.74
CA ALA A 351 19.09 -12.21 -18.19
C ALA A 351 19.16 -10.86 -17.50
N ARG A 352 18.73 -9.82 -18.22
CA ARG A 352 18.51 -8.48 -17.69
C ARG A 352 17.10 -8.05 -18.04
N PHE A 353 16.36 -7.48 -17.06
CA PHE A 353 15.01 -6.98 -17.24
C PHE A 353 14.93 -5.53 -16.85
N ILE A 354 14.02 -4.79 -17.50
CA ILE A 354 13.87 -3.35 -17.36
C ILE A 354 12.40 -3.00 -17.14
N LYS A 355 12.15 -2.18 -16.11
CA LYS A 355 10.87 -1.51 -15.89
C LYS A 355 11.08 0.00 -15.97
N ARG A 356 10.22 0.70 -16.71
CA ARG A 356 10.18 2.16 -16.78
C ARG A 356 9.44 2.76 -15.59
N TYR A 357 9.57 4.09 -15.40
CA TYR A 357 8.73 4.83 -14.46
C TYR A 357 7.25 4.70 -14.84
N LEU A 358 6.38 4.58 -13.82
CA LEU A 358 4.93 4.53 -13.99
C LEU A 358 4.28 5.58 -13.08
N MET A 359 3.09 6.07 -13.44
CA MET A 359 2.27 6.91 -12.57
C MET A 359 1.12 6.11 -11.95
N HIS A 360 0.52 6.61 -10.86
CA HIS A 360 -0.64 5.97 -10.23
C HIS A 360 -1.85 5.96 -11.15
N GLY A 361 -2.06 7.05 -11.90
CA GLY A 361 -3.16 7.13 -12.85
C GLY A 361 -4.52 7.07 -12.18
N SER A 362 -4.69 7.72 -11.03
CA SER A 362 -6.00 7.84 -10.37
C SER A 362 -7.00 8.53 -11.30
N ILE A 363 -8.22 7.97 -11.40
CA ILE A 363 -9.23 8.47 -12.37
C ILE A 363 -9.65 9.90 -12.07
N GLY A 364 -9.88 10.24 -10.79
CA GLY A 364 -10.10 11.62 -10.36
C GLY A 364 -8.81 12.23 -9.80
N PRO A 365 -8.53 13.51 -10.11
CA PRO A 365 -7.39 14.20 -9.52
C PRO A 365 -7.49 14.32 -8.00
N SER A 366 -6.35 14.40 -7.33
CA SER A 366 -6.23 14.52 -5.87
C SER A 366 -6.98 15.75 -5.36
N CYS A 367 -7.71 15.58 -4.25
CA CYS A 367 -8.58 16.60 -3.65
C CYS A 367 -8.53 16.53 -2.13
N ALA A 368 -8.62 17.68 -1.47
CA ALA A 368 -8.79 17.79 -0.04
C ALA A 368 -9.68 18.98 0.32
N VAL A 369 -10.31 18.91 1.49
CA VAL A 369 -11.02 20.05 2.10
C VAL A 369 -10.38 20.33 3.45
N ALA A 370 -10.12 21.60 3.78
CA ALA A 370 -9.56 21.99 5.05
C ALA A 370 -10.31 23.18 5.66
N VAL A 371 -10.37 23.23 6.98
CA VAL A 371 -10.94 24.34 7.76
C VAL A 371 -9.99 24.66 8.91
N SER A 372 -9.56 25.90 9.00
CA SER A 372 -8.85 26.44 10.17
C SER A 372 -9.83 27.25 11.02
N ARG A 373 -9.99 26.90 12.30
CA ARG A 373 -10.88 27.59 13.21
C ARG A 373 -10.33 27.60 14.63
N LYS A 374 -10.23 28.80 15.23
CA LYS A 374 -9.81 29.00 16.63
C LYS A 374 -8.47 28.31 17.00
N GLY A 375 -7.52 28.28 16.06
CA GLY A 375 -6.23 27.64 16.27
C GLY A 375 -6.21 26.11 16.03
N GLU A 376 -7.32 25.55 15.59
CA GLU A 376 -7.44 24.14 15.18
C GLU A 376 -7.50 24.02 13.65
N MET A 377 -7.04 22.89 13.13
CA MET A 377 -7.09 22.54 11.71
C MET A 377 -7.80 21.20 11.53
N THR A 378 -8.87 21.17 10.75
CA THR A 378 -9.52 19.92 10.32
C THR A 378 -9.33 19.73 8.82
N VAL A 379 -8.89 18.54 8.41
CA VAL A 379 -8.62 18.20 7.02
C VAL A 379 -9.35 16.91 6.63
N TRP A 380 -10.17 16.95 5.60
CA TRP A 380 -10.75 15.78 4.93
C TRP A 380 -9.89 15.42 3.72
N THR A 381 -9.42 14.20 3.67
CA THR A 381 -8.41 13.75 2.70
C THR A 381 -8.56 12.28 2.36
N HIS A 382 -8.08 11.89 1.17
CA HIS A 382 -7.99 10.49 0.76
C HIS A 382 -6.58 9.89 0.97
N SER A 383 -5.82 10.42 1.91
CA SER A 383 -4.52 9.88 2.32
C SER A 383 -4.61 8.42 2.77
N GLN A 384 -3.57 7.65 2.50
CA GLN A 384 -3.44 6.27 3.01
C GLN A 384 -3.10 6.21 4.51
N GLY A 385 -2.73 7.34 5.15
CA GLY A 385 -2.36 7.40 6.56
C GLY A 385 -2.65 8.76 7.16
N VAL A 386 -3.79 8.87 7.83
CA VAL A 386 -4.21 10.15 8.43
C VAL A 386 -3.36 10.58 9.61
N TYR A 387 -2.77 9.63 10.35
CA TYR A 387 -1.92 9.93 11.51
C TYR A 387 -0.56 10.52 11.12
N PRO A 388 0.26 9.89 10.26
CA PRO A 388 1.50 10.50 9.80
C PRO A 388 1.25 11.82 9.05
N LEU A 389 0.13 11.94 8.31
CA LEU A 389 -0.25 13.20 7.68
C LEU A 389 -0.56 14.29 8.72
N ARG A 390 -1.34 13.99 9.76
CA ARG A 390 -1.62 14.90 10.87
C ARG A 390 -0.33 15.47 11.47
N ASP A 391 0.62 14.58 11.78
CA ASP A 391 1.87 14.98 12.43
C ASP A 391 2.72 15.89 11.52
N ALA A 392 2.80 15.59 10.23
CA ALA A 392 3.49 16.44 9.26
C ALA A 392 2.77 17.78 9.00
N LEU A 393 1.44 17.81 8.99
CA LEU A 393 0.68 19.06 8.88
C LEU A 393 0.85 19.93 10.14
N ALA A 394 0.86 19.33 11.33
CA ALA A 394 1.12 20.02 12.59
C ALA A 394 2.50 20.69 12.58
N GLU A 395 3.54 19.94 12.14
CA GLU A 395 4.89 20.48 11.96
C GLU A 395 4.93 21.64 10.95
N MET A 396 4.33 21.44 9.76
CA MET A 396 4.31 22.44 8.68
C MET A 396 3.62 23.75 9.11
N LEU A 397 2.52 23.63 9.87
CA LEU A 397 1.73 24.77 10.32
C LEU A 397 2.18 25.34 11.67
N SER A 398 3.17 24.71 12.31
CA SER A 398 3.62 25.05 13.68
C SER A 398 2.46 25.02 14.69
N LEU A 399 1.60 24.00 14.59
CA LEU A 399 0.49 23.74 15.52
C LEU A 399 0.81 22.55 16.42
N PRO A 400 0.27 22.49 17.64
CA PRO A 400 0.22 21.24 18.41
C PRO A 400 -0.53 20.16 17.62
N LYS A 401 -0.05 18.92 17.65
CA LYS A 401 -0.66 17.83 16.85
C LYS A 401 -2.10 17.52 17.25
N GLU A 402 -2.46 17.74 18.51
CA GLU A 402 -3.81 17.61 19.05
C GLU A 402 -4.78 18.65 18.49
N ASN A 403 -4.28 19.76 17.96
CA ASN A 403 -5.05 20.79 17.28
C ASN A 403 -5.22 20.51 15.77
N VAL A 404 -4.66 19.40 15.27
CA VAL A 404 -4.82 18.98 13.87
C VAL A 404 -5.60 17.68 13.81
N ARG A 405 -6.74 17.69 13.14
CA ARG A 405 -7.59 16.52 12.91
C ARG A 405 -7.62 16.19 11.44
N CYS A 406 -7.22 14.96 11.08
CA CYS A 406 -7.35 14.43 9.73
C CYS A 406 -8.44 13.36 9.71
N ILE A 407 -9.38 13.50 8.79
CA ILE A 407 -10.54 12.61 8.61
C ILE A 407 -10.42 11.98 7.22
N HIS A 408 -10.34 10.67 7.17
CA HIS A 408 -10.34 9.98 5.90
C HIS A 408 -11.69 10.12 5.18
N THR A 409 -11.64 10.52 3.93
CA THR A 409 -12.76 10.52 2.98
C THR A 409 -12.24 9.93 1.68
N GLU A 410 -12.96 8.97 1.11
CA GLU A 410 -12.49 8.25 -0.06
C GLU A 410 -12.13 9.16 -1.24
N GLY A 411 -11.11 8.78 -2.00
CA GLY A 411 -10.73 9.38 -3.27
C GLY A 411 -11.09 8.48 -4.44
N SER A 412 -11.02 9.02 -5.64
CA SER A 412 -11.38 8.32 -6.88
C SER A 412 -10.21 7.52 -7.46
N GLY A 413 -9.51 6.81 -6.64
CA GLY A 413 -8.35 5.97 -6.92
C GLY A 413 -7.19 6.30 -5.99
N CYS A 414 -6.35 5.29 -5.72
CA CYS A 414 -5.18 5.43 -4.86
C CYS A 414 -3.95 4.79 -5.52
N TYR A 415 -3.85 3.48 -5.47
CA TYR A 415 -2.79 2.64 -6.05
C TYR A 415 -1.40 2.84 -5.45
N GLY A 416 -1.28 3.59 -4.36
CA GLY A 416 -0.03 3.85 -3.65
C GLY A 416 0.06 5.27 -3.10
N HIS A 417 1.28 5.78 -2.93
CA HIS A 417 1.54 7.12 -2.43
C HIS A 417 1.35 8.16 -3.54
N ASN A 418 0.11 8.50 -3.82
CA ASN A 418 -0.30 9.51 -4.79
C ASN A 418 -0.33 10.93 -4.19
N GLY A 419 -0.85 11.92 -4.90
CA GLY A 419 -0.89 13.32 -4.50
C GLY A 419 -1.84 13.66 -3.33
N ALA A 420 -2.44 12.66 -2.65
CA ALA A 420 -3.42 12.87 -1.58
C ALA A 420 -2.87 13.69 -0.39
N ASP A 421 -1.63 13.40 0.00
CA ASP A 421 -0.97 14.05 1.12
C ASP A 421 -0.57 15.48 0.77
N ASP A 422 -0.07 15.68 -0.43
CA ASP A 422 0.34 17.00 -0.94
C ASP A 422 -0.86 17.93 -1.12
N VAL A 423 -1.97 17.43 -1.68
CA VAL A 423 -3.18 18.27 -1.82
C VAL A 423 -3.80 18.60 -0.47
N ALA A 424 -3.70 17.71 0.52
CA ALA A 424 -4.13 17.98 1.90
C ALA A 424 -3.29 19.10 2.52
N ALA A 425 -1.98 19.09 2.31
CA ALA A 425 -1.07 20.14 2.75
C ALA A 425 -1.33 21.48 2.05
N HIS A 426 -1.62 21.47 0.74
CA HIS A 426 -2.06 22.66 0.02
C HIS A 426 -3.35 23.24 0.64
N ALA A 427 -4.35 22.39 0.92
CA ALA A 427 -5.60 22.83 1.49
C ALA A 427 -5.41 23.43 2.91
N ALA A 428 -4.58 22.80 3.72
CA ALA A 428 -4.27 23.24 5.07
C ALA A 428 -3.55 24.62 5.07
N LEU A 429 -2.55 24.83 4.20
CA LEU A 429 -1.88 26.12 4.07
C LEU A 429 -2.82 27.25 3.65
N ILE A 430 -3.71 26.97 2.70
CA ILE A 430 -4.68 27.98 2.22
C ILE A 430 -5.73 28.26 3.30
N ALA A 431 -6.22 27.22 4.00
CA ALA A 431 -7.17 27.37 5.09
C ALA A 431 -6.57 28.16 6.28
N ALA A 432 -5.30 27.99 6.59
CA ALA A 432 -4.60 28.79 7.58
C ALA A 432 -4.53 30.28 7.21
N ALA A 433 -4.43 30.59 5.92
CA ALA A 433 -4.45 31.97 5.40
C ALA A 433 -5.87 32.59 5.34
N LEU A 434 -6.93 31.79 5.44
CA LEU A 434 -8.35 32.17 5.37
C LEU A 434 -9.16 31.48 6.49
N PRO A 435 -8.93 31.86 7.77
CA PRO A 435 -9.62 31.26 8.90
C PRO A 435 -11.16 31.30 8.75
N ASP A 436 -11.84 30.34 9.36
CA ASP A 436 -13.29 30.14 9.38
C ASP A 436 -13.96 29.84 8.03
N GLN A 437 -13.18 29.76 6.95
CA GLN A 437 -13.67 29.39 5.63
C GLN A 437 -13.29 27.94 5.29
N PRO A 438 -14.24 27.08 4.93
CA PRO A 438 -13.90 25.78 4.33
C PRO A 438 -13.24 25.99 2.97
N ILE A 439 -12.07 25.40 2.78
CA ILE A 439 -11.28 25.51 1.53
C ILE A 439 -11.21 24.15 0.88
N ARG A 440 -11.71 24.03 -0.36
CA ARG A 440 -11.52 22.85 -1.19
C ARG A 440 -10.41 23.10 -2.18
N VAL A 441 -9.37 22.27 -2.15
CA VAL A 441 -8.32 22.21 -3.16
C VAL A 441 -8.47 20.94 -3.97
N GLN A 442 -8.46 21.06 -5.27
CA GLN A 442 -8.40 19.92 -6.18
C GLN A 442 -7.34 20.20 -7.25
N TRP A 443 -6.46 19.24 -7.48
CA TRP A 443 -5.49 19.34 -8.57
C TRP A 443 -6.17 19.28 -9.94
N MET A 444 -5.50 19.81 -10.96
CA MET A 444 -5.87 19.60 -12.34
C MET A 444 -5.28 18.28 -12.84
N ARG A 445 -5.82 17.71 -13.92
CA ARG A 445 -5.33 16.45 -14.47
C ARG A 445 -3.85 16.50 -14.85
N GLU A 446 -3.42 17.57 -15.49
CA GLU A 446 -2.03 17.79 -15.86
C GLU A 446 -1.11 17.89 -14.63
N GLN A 447 -1.60 18.42 -13.50
CA GLN A 447 -0.84 18.48 -12.25
C GLN A 447 -0.70 17.09 -11.61
N GLU A 448 -1.78 16.29 -11.59
CA GLU A 448 -1.72 14.91 -11.13
C GLU A 448 -0.69 14.09 -11.92
N HIS A 449 -0.69 14.22 -13.24
CA HIS A 449 0.22 13.47 -14.10
C HIS A 449 1.69 13.90 -14.00
N THR A 450 1.95 15.15 -13.62
CA THR A 450 3.32 15.71 -13.65
C THR A 450 3.95 15.85 -12.25
N TRP A 451 3.14 15.90 -11.20
CA TRP A 451 3.59 16.18 -9.82
C TRP A 451 3.27 15.10 -8.82
N ASP A 452 2.46 14.10 -9.20
CA ASP A 452 2.29 12.88 -8.41
C ASP A 452 3.63 12.12 -8.31
N HIS A 453 3.81 11.34 -7.25
CA HIS A 453 4.95 10.47 -7.13
C HIS A 453 4.89 9.34 -8.17
N PHE A 454 6.02 8.99 -8.76
CA PHE A 454 6.09 7.90 -9.73
C PHE A 454 6.56 6.59 -9.10
N ALA A 455 6.17 5.45 -9.67
CA ALA A 455 6.88 4.20 -9.38
C ALA A 455 8.29 4.28 -9.93
N PRO A 456 9.33 3.90 -9.18
CA PRO A 456 10.71 3.92 -9.66
C PRO A 456 10.92 3.06 -10.91
N ALA A 457 11.77 3.53 -11.81
CA ALA A 457 12.38 2.67 -12.81
C ALA A 457 13.27 1.64 -12.13
N MET A 458 13.35 0.44 -12.70
CA MET A 458 14.13 -0.67 -12.15
C MET A 458 14.93 -1.38 -13.23
N VAL A 459 16.12 -1.83 -12.86
CA VAL A 459 16.91 -2.80 -13.61
C VAL A 459 17.13 -4.02 -12.74
N THR A 460 16.93 -5.21 -13.29
CA THR A 460 17.25 -6.46 -12.61
C THR A 460 18.16 -7.32 -13.48
N GLU A 461 19.14 -7.98 -12.88
CA GLU A 461 20.05 -8.91 -13.55
C GLU A 461 20.04 -10.25 -12.82
N LEU A 462 19.89 -11.32 -13.59
CA LEU A 462 19.85 -12.68 -13.09
C LEU A 462 20.89 -13.54 -13.79
N SER A 463 21.48 -14.45 -13.02
CA SER A 463 22.29 -15.57 -13.52
C SER A 463 21.84 -16.82 -12.79
N ALA A 464 21.44 -17.86 -13.53
CA ALA A 464 21.02 -19.12 -12.92
C ALA A 464 21.58 -20.31 -13.69
N SER A 465 21.97 -21.35 -12.96
CA SER A 465 22.66 -22.53 -13.53
C SER A 465 21.89 -23.81 -13.27
N LEU A 466 21.88 -24.70 -14.26
CA LEU A 466 21.32 -26.05 -14.22
C LEU A 466 22.42 -27.11 -14.11
N ASP A 467 22.14 -28.19 -13.38
CA ASP A 467 22.90 -29.43 -13.44
C ASP A 467 22.54 -30.31 -14.67
N ALA A 468 23.18 -31.47 -14.81
CA ALA A 468 22.91 -32.40 -15.90
C ALA A 468 21.49 -33.02 -15.86
N GLN A 469 20.81 -32.99 -14.72
CA GLN A 469 19.43 -33.46 -14.52
C GLN A 469 18.41 -32.36 -14.71
N GLY A 470 18.84 -31.12 -14.97
CA GLY A 470 17.99 -29.96 -15.15
C GLY A 470 17.49 -29.37 -13.83
N ASN A 471 18.16 -29.60 -12.70
CA ASN A 471 17.86 -28.91 -11.44
C ASN A 471 18.62 -27.60 -11.39
N ILE A 472 18.03 -26.57 -10.75
CA ILE A 472 18.69 -25.29 -10.48
C ILE A 472 19.70 -25.51 -9.35
N VAL A 473 20.99 -25.20 -9.59
CA VAL A 473 22.08 -25.36 -8.62
C VAL A 473 22.71 -24.06 -8.17
N ASP A 474 22.53 -22.96 -8.90
CA ASP A 474 23.00 -21.63 -8.53
C ASP A 474 22.01 -20.57 -9.02
N TRP A 475 21.76 -19.54 -8.19
CA TRP A 475 20.87 -18.44 -8.48
C TRP A 475 21.47 -17.14 -7.96
N LYS A 476 21.76 -16.21 -8.84
CA LYS A 476 22.25 -14.87 -8.51
C LYS A 476 21.29 -13.83 -9.04
N TYR A 477 20.89 -12.91 -8.18
CA TYR A 477 19.95 -11.84 -8.50
C TYR A 477 20.49 -10.51 -8.00
N ALA A 478 20.50 -9.51 -8.85
CA ALA A 478 20.82 -8.15 -8.48
C ALA A 478 19.77 -7.19 -9.03
N LEU A 479 19.39 -6.20 -8.24
CA LEU A 479 18.47 -5.15 -8.67
C LEU A 479 19.04 -3.76 -8.37
N TRP A 480 18.66 -2.79 -9.19
CA TRP A 480 18.96 -1.36 -9.05
C TRP A 480 17.65 -0.59 -9.11
N SER A 481 17.41 0.25 -8.10
CA SER A 481 16.21 1.08 -8.01
C SER A 481 16.44 2.25 -7.05
N SER A 482 15.77 3.38 -7.31
CA SER A 482 15.59 4.43 -6.32
C SER A 482 14.55 4.00 -5.27
N SER A 483 14.29 4.88 -4.28
CA SER A 483 13.36 4.61 -3.20
C SER A 483 11.94 4.30 -3.70
N HIS A 484 11.33 3.28 -3.12
CA HIS A 484 9.92 2.94 -3.24
C HIS A 484 9.10 3.40 -2.01
N ASN A 485 9.66 4.20 -1.12
CA ASN A 485 9.00 4.55 0.13
C ASN A 485 9.36 5.97 0.59
N GLU A 486 8.94 6.95 -0.18
CA GLU A 486 9.05 8.36 0.20
C GLU A 486 7.79 8.83 0.97
N ARG A 487 7.27 7.95 1.85
CA ARG A 487 6.13 8.22 2.70
C ARG A 487 6.40 9.38 3.65
N ILE A 488 5.34 10.02 4.14
CA ILE A 488 5.43 11.15 5.05
C ILE A 488 5.98 10.68 6.40
N VAL A 489 7.11 11.23 6.78
CA VAL A 489 7.76 11.06 8.08
C VAL A 489 8.08 12.40 8.74
N ASN A 490 8.03 13.50 7.99
CA ASN A 490 8.15 14.88 8.46
C ASN A 490 7.53 15.83 7.43
N ALA A 491 7.35 17.10 7.76
CA ALA A 491 6.79 18.11 6.86
C ALA A 491 7.58 18.27 5.55
N GLY A 492 8.90 18.04 5.56
CA GLY A 492 9.74 18.13 4.37
C GLY A 492 9.40 17.10 3.28
N ARG A 493 8.62 16.04 3.59
CA ARG A 493 8.10 15.09 2.61
C ARG A 493 6.86 15.61 1.88
N LEU A 494 6.23 16.67 2.35
CA LEU A 494 5.11 17.32 1.69
C LEU A 494 5.61 18.31 0.63
N LEU A 495 5.13 18.18 -0.59
CA LEU A 495 5.51 19.05 -1.71
C LEU A 495 5.39 20.55 -1.38
N PRO A 496 4.24 21.07 -0.87
CA PRO A 496 4.12 22.48 -0.56
C PRO A 496 5.06 22.96 0.54
N ALA A 497 5.40 22.13 1.52
CA ALA A 497 6.29 22.51 2.60
C ALA A 497 7.73 22.83 2.12
N ARG A 498 8.16 22.19 1.03
CA ARG A 498 9.46 22.48 0.36
C ARG A 498 9.45 23.77 -0.45
N MET A 499 8.25 24.31 -0.74
CA MET A 499 8.07 25.51 -1.57
C MET A 499 7.93 26.79 -0.73
N LEU A 500 7.82 26.68 0.59
CA LEU A 500 7.67 27.85 1.47
C LEU A 500 8.89 28.75 1.48
N GLU A 501 8.75 29.98 1.92
CA GLU A 501 9.86 30.94 2.09
C GLU A 501 10.94 30.37 3.00
N LYS A 502 10.52 29.67 4.06
CA LYS A 502 11.38 28.83 4.93
C LYS A 502 11.07 27.37 4.65
N PRO A 503 11.75 26.76 3.67
CA PRO A 503 11.39 25.41 3.22
C PRO A 503 11.79 24.36 4.27
N PHE A 504 10.94 23.36 4.43
CA PHE A 504 11.27 22.18 5.22
C PHE A 504 12.17 21.24 4.40
N VAL A 505 13.09 20.60 5.10
CA VAL A 505 14.02 19.63 4.48
C VAL A 505 13.42 18.24 4.56
N PRO A 506 13.31 17.52 3.43
CA PRO A 506 12.84 16.13 3.46
C PRO A 506 13.81 15.24 4.21
N ALA A 507 13.28 14.30 4.98
CA ALA A 507 14.10 13.25 5.59
C ALA A 507 14.85 12.45 4.48
N PRO A 508 16.06 11.95 4.76
CA PRO A 508 16.82 11.14 3.82
C PRO A 508 16.03 9.91 3.35
N SER A 509 16.24 9.51 2.09
CA SER A 509 15.65 8.29 1.54
C SER A 509 16.32 7.07 2.16
N GLU A 510 15.52 6.18 2.76
CA GLU A 510 15.97 4.96 3.39
C GLU A 510 15.37 3.72 2.70
N PRO A 511 16.13 2.61 2.59
CA PRO A 511 15.59 1.36 2.07
C PRO A 511 14.57 0.79 3.06
N MET A 512 13.47 0.28 2.55
CA MET A 512 12.54 -0.54 3.33
C MET A 512 13.14 -1.94 3.44
N LEU A 513 13.45 -2.36 4.66
CA LEU A 513 14.11 -3.65 4.91
C LEU A 513 13.14 -4.84 4.76
N GLN A 514 13.71 -6.04 4.50
CA GLN A 514 12.97 -7.30 4.56
C GLN A 514 12.42 -7.53 5.99
N PRO A 515 11.28 -8.21 6.17
CA PRO A 515 10.46 -8.89 5.15
C PRO A 515 9.54 -7.98 4.34
N GLU A 516 9.39 -6.68 4.70
CA GLU A 516 8.53 -5.76 3.97
C GLU A 516 9.08 -5.50 2.56
N GLY A 517 10.35 -5.14 2.44
CA GLY A 517 11.01 -4.84 1.20
C GLY A 517 10.44 -3.64 0.43
N GLY A 518 11.30 -2.92 -0.27
CA GLY A 518 10.94 -1.83 -1.18
C GLY A 518 11.09 -2.28 -2.64
N GLY A 519 12.17 -1.84 -3.29
CA GLY A 519 12.57 -2.33 -4.61
C GLY A 519 12.85 -3.83 -4.63
N ASP A 520 13.29 -4.38 -3.51
CA ASP A 520 13.62 -5.78 -3.31
C ASP A 520 12.44 -6.68 -2.86
N ARG A 521 11.22 -6.14 -2.78
CA ARG A 521 10.02 -6.94 -2.45
C ARG A 521 9.86 -8.10 -3.44
N ASN A 522 9.77 -9.34 -2.92
CA ASN A 522 9.76 -10.58 -3.72
C ASN A 522 11.03 -10.81 -4.58
N ALA A 523 12.18 -10.21 -4.26
CA ALA A 523 13.43 -10.48 -4.98
C ALA A 523 14.07 -11.83 -4.59
N ILE A 524 13.78 -12.34 -3.39
CA ILE A 524 14.18 -13.69 -2.96
C ILE A 524 13.18 -14.67 -3.61
N PRO A 525 13.68 -15.62 -4.45
CA PRO A 525 12.80 -16.62 -5.05
C PRO A 525 12.22 -17.56 -3.97
N LEU A 526 10.93 -17.89 -4.08
CA LEU A 526 10.28 -18.80 -3.13
C LEU A 526 10.58 -20.28 -3.40
N TYR A 527 11.34 -20.55 -4.43
CA TYR A 527 11.76 -21.90 -4.82
C TYR A 527 12.87 -22.43 -3.91
N ALA A 528 12.87 -23.72 -3.63
CA ALA A 528 13.90 -24.39 -2.87
C ALA A 528 15.15 -24.59 -3.72
N LEU A 529 16.10 -23.69 -3.61
CA LEU A 529 17.33 -23.65 -4.39
C LEU A 529 18.53 -23.79 -3.44
N PRO A 530 19.58 -24.57 -3.82
CA PRO A 530 20.72 -24.81 -2.92
C PRO A 530 21.62 -23.58 -2.75
N ASN A 531 21.82 -22.79 -3.81
CA ASN A 531 22.65 -21.59 -3.76
C ASN A 531 21.84 -20.39 -4.24
N VAL A 532 21.67 -19.40 -3.36
CA VAL A 532 20.90 -18.18 -3.63
C VAL A 532 21.66 -16.97 -3.15
N TYR A 533 21.98 -16.07 -4.06
CA TYR A 533 22.58 -14.78 -3.74
C TYR A 533 21.72 -13.65 -4.30
N VAL A 534 21.24 -12.75 -3.43
CA VAL A 534 20.38 -11.62 -3.83
C VAL A 534 20.93 -10.31 -3.29
N MET A 535 21.18 -9.35 -4.20
CA MET A 535 21.72 -8.04 -3.90
C MET A 535 20.74 -6.94 -4.29
N ASN A 536 20.39 -6.07 -3.35
CA ASN A 536 19.67 -4.83 -3.59
C ASN A 536 20.67 -3.66 -3.65
N ASN A 537 20.83 -3.05 -4.82
CA ASN A 537 21.60 -1.84 -5.03
C ASN A 537 20.63 -0.65 -4.92
N PHE A 538 20.34 -0.25 -3.70
CA PHE A 538 19.42 0.85 -3.39
C PHE A 538 20.09 2.19 -3.66
N SER A 539 19.48 3.03 -4.50
CA SER A 539 19.92 4.42 -4.69
C SER A 539 19.08 5.37 -3.84
N PRO A 540 19.68 6.15 -2.93
CA PRO A 540 18.98 7.24 -2.26
C PRO A 540 18.69 8.42 -3.18
N THR A 541 19.34 8.49 -4.35
CA THR A 541 19.11 9.53 -5.36
C THR A 541 17.89 9.18 -6.19
N MET A 542 16.99 10.14 -6.32
CA MET A 542 15.78 10.02 -7.13
C MET A 542 15.86 10.97 -8.33
N PRO A 543 16.21 10.48 -9.53
CA PRO A 543 16.21 11.31 -10.73
C PRO A 543 14.83 11.92 -11.01
N LEU A 544 13.76 11.16 -10.85
CA LEU A 544 12.37 11.63 -10.75
C LEU A 544 11.86 11.42 -9.33
N GLN A 545 10.85 12.20 -8.93
CA GLN A 545 10.21 12.04 -7.61
C GLN A 545 9.45 10.70 -7.58
N THR A 546 9.97 9.74 -6.84
CA THR A 546 9.41 8.39 -6.77
C THR A 546 8.89 8.05 -5.38
N SER A 547 7.90 7.16 -5.29
CA SER A 547 7.43 6.56 -4.04
C SER A 547 6.71 5.24 -4.29
N ALA A 548 5.90 4.80 -3.29
CA ALA A 548 5.20 3.54 -3.31
C ALA A 548 4.10 3.49 -4.37
N MET A 549 4.21 2.55 -5.28
CA MET A 549 3.16 2.12 -6.20
C MET A 549 2.69 0.73 -5.80
N ARG A 550 1.43 0.36 -6.04
CA ARG A 550 0.85 -0.97 -5.73
C ARG A 550 1.85 -2.08 -6.07
N SER A 551 2.16 -2.94 -5.10
CA SER A 551 3.14 -4.02 -5.14
C SER A 551 4.63 -3.63 -5.11
N LEU A 552 5.00 -2.35 -5.19
CA LEU A 552 6.40 -1.87 -5.14
C LEU A 552 7.30 -2.66 -6.13
N GLY A 553 8.42 -3.21 -5.64
CA GLY A 553 9.34 -4.03 -6.44
C GLY A 553 8.79 -5.40 -6.87
N ALA A 554 7.75 -5.93 -6.18
CA ALA A 554 7.23 -7.28 -6.47
C ALA A 554 6.76 -7.45 -7.92
N HIS A 555 6.15 -6.41 -8.53
CA HIS A 555 5.74 -6.46 -9.93
C HIS A 555 6.91 -6.81 -10.85
N THR A 556 8.06 -6.16 -10.69
CA THR A 556 9.26 -6.36 -11.51
C THR A 556 10.01 -7.63 -11.12
N ASN A 557 10.14 -7.88 -9.81
CA ASN A 557 10.93 -9.01 -9.32
C ASN A 557 10.27 -10.35 -9.67
N VAL A 558 8.95 -10.48 -9.50
CA VAL A 558 8.22 -11.69 -9.89
C VAL A 558 8.23 -11.87 -11.41
N PHE A 559 8.05 -10.79 -12.20
CA PHE A 559 8.24 -10.84 -13.64
C PHE A 559 9.62 -11.43 -14.04
N SER A 560 10.68 -10.93 -13.43
CA SER A 560 12.07 -11.36 -13.73
C SER A 560 12.29 -12.81 -13.31
N ILE A 561 11.86 -13.17 -12.09
CA ILE A 561 12.02 -14.53 -11.54
C ILE A 561 11.22 -15.54 -12.37
N GLU A 562 9.96 -15.27 -12.65
CA GLU A 562 9.07 -16.18 -13.35
C GLU A 562 9.42 -16.33 -14.85
N SER A 563 9.97 -15.27 -15.45
CA SER A 563 10.56 -15.37 -16.79
C SER A 563 11.82 -16.25 -16.82
N MET A 564 12.71 -16.13 -15.83
CA MET A 564 13.90 -16.96 -15.71
C MET A 564 13.53 -18.43 -15.44
N MET A 565 12.54 -18.68 -14.55
CA MET A 565 12.03 -20.03 -14.28
C MET A 565 11.50 -20.71 -15.53
N ASP A 566 10.82 -19.97 -16.39
CA ASP A 566 10.29 -20.46 -17.66
C ASP A 566 11.43 -20.76 -18.67
N GLU A 567 12.44 -19.90 -18.75
CA GLU A 567 13.62 -20.12 -19.60
C GLU A 567 14.45 -21.35 -19.17
N LEU A 568 14.63 -21.51 -17.85
CA LEU A 568 15.33 -22.67 -17.30
C LEU A 568 14.56 -23.96 -17.55
N ALA A 569 13.22 -23.94 -17.46
CA ALA A 569 12.36 -25.07 -17.80
C ALA A 569 12.55 -25.48 -19.26
N HIS A 570 12.50 -24.54 -20.19
CA HIS A 570 12.75 -24.79 -21.61
C HIS A 570 14.18 -25.29 -21.86
N ALA A 571 15.17 -24.70 -21.17
CA ALA A 571 16.58 -25.11 -21.29
C ALA A 571 16.84 -26.53 -20.76
N ALA A 572 16.03 -27.00 -19.79
CA ALA A 572 16.05 -28.35 -19.24
C ALA A 572 15.15 -29.34 -20.02
N GLY A 573 14.34 -28.87 -20.98
CA GLY A 573 13.38 -29.69 -21.70
C GLY A 573 12.22 -30.20 -20.81
N ILE A 574 11.87 -29.43 -19.75
CA ILE A 574 10.82 -29.79 -18.77
C ILE A 574 9.67 -28.83 -18.93
N ASP A 575 8.44 -29.33 -18.77
CA ASP A 575 7.22 -28.50 -18.75
C ASP A 575 7.35 -27.39 -17.71
N PRO A 576 7.03 -26.13 -18.02
CA PRO A 576 7.18 -25.01 -17.11
C PRO A 576 6.47 -25.14 -15.76
N VAL A 577 5.30 -25.78 -15.71
CA VAL A 577 4.57 -26.02 -14.45
C VAL A 577 5.24 -27.15 -13.67
N ALA A 578 5.59 -28.25 -14.34
CA ALA A 578 6.33 -29.35 -13.72
C ALA A 578 7.68 -28.91 -13.15
N PHE A 579 8.38 -28.01 -13.87
CA PHE A 579 9.66 -27.42 -13.44
C PHE A 579 9.50 -26.61 -12.15
N ARG A 580 8.44 -25.78 -12.04
CA ARG A 580 8.12 -25.03 -10.82
C ARG A 580 7.82 -25.96 -9.65
N LEU A 581 6.98 -26.99 -9.86
CA LEU A 581 6.64 -27.99 -8.84
C LEU A 581 7.86 -28.80 -8.37
N ARG A 582 8.83 -29.06 -9.26
CA ARG A 582 10.08 -29.72 -8.94
C ARG A 582 10.92 -28.95 -7.91
N HIS A 583 10.91 -27.62 -7.99
CA HIS A 583 11.67 -26.73 -7.11
C HIS A 583 10.85 -26.11 -5.98
N MET A 584 9.58 -26.49 -5.81
CA MET A 584 8.69 -25.94 -4.79
C MET A 584 8.49 -26.94 -3.65
N ARG A 585 8.82 -26.54 -2.41
CA ARG A 585 8.59 -27.37 -1.21
C ARG A 585 7.33 -26.99 -0.44
N ASP A 586 6.95 -25.69 -0.40
CA ASP A 586 5.76 -25.20 0.32
C ASP A 586 4.48 -25.92 -0.19
N PRO A 587 3.77 -26.69 0.67
CA PRO A 587 2.60 -27.48 0.23
C PRO A 587 1.45 -26.60 -0.25
N ARG A 588 1.23 -25.41 0.33
CA ARG A 588 0.18 -24.48 -0.10
C ARG A 588 0.51 -23.89 -1.48
N ALA A 589 1.78 -23.57 -1.71
CA ALA A 589 2.26 -23.12 -3.03
C ALA A 589 2.07 -24.22 -4.08
N ARG A 590 2.46 -25.47 -3.77
CA ARG A 590 2.28 -26.62 -4.67
C ARG A 590 0.82 -26.84 -5.03
N GLU A 591 -0.08 -26.80 -4.04
CA GLU A 591 -1.53 -26.94 -4.25
C GLU A 591 -2.06 -25.82 -5.15
N THR A 592 -1.69 -24.55 -4.87
CA THR A 592 -2.11 -23.39 -5.65
C THR A 592 -1.65 -23.48 -7.12
N ILE A 593 -0.39 -23.87 -7.36
CA ILE A 593 0.18 -24.09 -8.70
C ILE A 593 -0.54 -25.25 -9.42
N THR A 594 -0.72 -26.38 -8.74
CA THR A 594 -1.33 -27.57 -9.33
C THR A 594 -2.79 -27.33 -9.72
N LEU A 595 -3.54 -26.65 -8.84
CA LEU A 595 -4.93 -26.34 -9.06
C LEU A 595 -5.12 -25.34 -10.22
N ALA A 596 -4.29 -24.30 -10.29
CA ALA A 596 -4.30 -23.32 -11.37
C ALA A 596 -4.01 -23.98 -12.73
N ALA A 597 -3.01 -24.81 -12.80
CA ALA A 597 -2.67 -25.56 -14.01
C ALA A 597 -3.81 -26.51 -14.42
N LYS A 598 -4.36 -27.28 -13.49
CA LYS A 598 -5.46 -28.23 -13.73
C LYS A 598 -6.71 -27.51 -14.24
N GLN A 599 -7.15 -26.45 -13.59
CA GLN A 599 -8.38 -25.75 -13.94
C GLN A 599 -8.25 -24.95 -15.26
N PHE A 600 -7.06 -24.47 -15.57
CA PHE A 600 -6.77 -23.86 -16.85
C PHE A 600 -6.71 -24.88 -18.00
N GLY A 601 -6.51 -26.17 -17.71
CA GLY A 601 -6.29 -27.24 -18.67
C GLY A 601 -4.86 -27.26 -19.24
N TRP A 602 -3.85 -27.07 -18.37
CA TRP A 602 -2.44 -27.18 -18.70
C TRP A 602 -1.96 -28.64 -18.68
N PRO A 603 -1.04 -29.06 -19.57
CA PRO A 603 -0.55 -28.33 -20.75
C PRO A 603 -1.58 -28.31 -21.87
N ARG A 604 -1.66 -27.21 -22.61
CA ARG A 604 -2.57 -27.11 -23.73
C ARG A 604 -1.93 -27.64 -25.02
N PRO A 605 -2.72 -28.19 -25.95
CA PRO A 605 -2.20 -28.66 -27.24
C PRO A 605 -1.62 -27.50 -28.06
N PRO A 606 -0.77 -27.81 -29.10
CA PRO A 606 -0.23 -26.82 -30.01
C PRO A 606 -1.33 -25.91 -30.59
N ARG A 607 -1.02 -24.62 -30.73
CA ARG A 607 -2.00 -23.57 -31.06
C ARG A 607 -1.80 -23.00 -32.45
N ALA A 608 -2.76 -22.17 -32.84
CA ALA A 608 -2.62 -21.31 -34.00
C ALA A 608 -1.39 -20.39 -33.85
N ARG A 609 -0.80 -20.03 -34.98
CA ARG A 609 0.32 -19.08 -35.04
C ARG A 609 -0.01 -17.79 -34.29
N ASN A 610 0.97 -17.21 -33.59
CA ASN A 610 0.86 -15.99 -32.81
C ASN A 610 -0.12 -16.08 -31.60
N ARG A 611 -0.40 -17.27 -31.11
CA ARG A 611 -1.07 -17.51 -29.84
C ARG A 611 -0.13 -18.16 -28.85
N GLY A 612 -0.18 -17.75 -27.60
CA GLY A 612 0.66 -18.30 -26.56
C GLY A 612 -0.03 -18.41 -25.21
N VAL A 613 0.50 -19.33 -24.40
CA VAL A 613 0.10 -19.49 -23.00
C VAL A 613 1.30 -19.24 -22.10
N GLY A 614 1.03 -18.64 -20.95
CA GLY A 614 2.04 -18.42 -19.94
C GLY A 614 1.52 -18.76 -18.56
N PHE A 615 2.41 -19.22 -17.71
CA PHE A 615 2.14 -19.54 -16.32
C PHE A 615 3.09 -18.76 -15.41
N ALA A 616 2.61 -18.32 -14.25
CA ALA A 616 3.42 -17.70 -13.21
C ALA A 616 2.83 -17.94 -11.82
N PHE A 617 3.70 -17.86 -10.82
CA PHE A 617 3.36 -18.02 -9.41
C PHE A 617 4.03 -16.93 -8.57
N GLY A 618 3.41 -16.55 -7.45
CA GLY A 618 4.00 -15.70 -6.43
C GLY A 618 3.24 -15.81 -5.11
N LYS A 619 3.98 -15.64 -4.02
CA LYS A 619 3.43 -15.39 -2.69
C LYS A 619 3.81 -13.94 -2.34
N TYR A 620 2.84 -13.06 -2.24
CA TYR A 620 3.13 -11.64 -2.06
C TYR A 620 3.98 -11.39 -0.80
N LYS A 621 5.09 -10.67 -0.94
CA LYS A 621 6.14 -10.47 0.09
C LYS A 621 6.76 -11.78 0.62
N ASN A 622 6.51 -12.90 0.01
CA ASN A 622 6.80 -14.23 0.54
C ASN A 622 6.11 -14.56 1.89
N LEU A 623 5.16 -13.73 2.32
CA LEU A 623 4.44 -13.81 3.60
C LEU A 623 2.92 -13.83 3.45
N MET A 624 2.37 -13.12 2.45
CA MET A 624 0.93 -12.91 2.29
C MET A 624 0.30 -13.95 1.35
N ALA A 625 -0.76 -13.59 0.65
CA ALA A 625 -1.52 -14.50 -0.21
C ALA A 625 -0.68 -15.13 -1.33
N TYR A 626 -0.97 -16.39 -1.62
CA TYR A 626 -0.42 -17.15 -2.73
C TYR A 626 -1.29 -16.93 -3.97
N VAL A 627 -0.67 -16.72 -5.11
CA VAL A 627 -1.36 -16.58 -6.39
C VAL A 627 -0.62 -17.34 -7.46
N ALA A 628 -1.30 -18.28 -8.10
CA ALA A 628 -0.87 -18.92 -9.33
C ALA A 628 -1.82 -18.57 -10.46
N MET A 629 -1.31 -18.28 -11.63
CA MET A 629 -2.14 -17.96 -12.77
C MET A 629 -1.59 -18.49 -14.09
N ALA A 630 -2.53 -18.75 -14.99
CA ALA A 630 -2.24 -19.06 -16.37
C ALA A 630 -3.00 -18.08 -17.27
N VAL A 631 -2.38 -17.66 -18.35
CA VAL A 631 -2.97 -16.76 -19.34
C VAL A 631 -2.89 -17.34 -20.74
N ASP A 632 -3.83 -16.93 -21.58
CA ASP A 632 -3.91 -17.19 -23.00
C ASP A 632 -3.95 -15.86 -23.73
N ILE A 633 -3.04 -15.63 -24.67
CA ILE A 633 -2.95 -14.39 -25.44
C ILE A 633 -2.94 -14.65 -26.94
N SER A 634 -3.31 -13.63 -27.69
CA SER A 634 -3.01 -13.52 -29.13
C SER A 634 -2.17 -12.27 -29.39
N VAL A 635 -1.28 -12.37 -30.37
CA VAL A 635 -0.34 -11.30 -30.76
C VAL A 635 -0.49 -11.02 -32.23
N VAL A 636 -0.48 -9.74 -32.62
CA VAL A 636 -0.32 -9.29 -34.00
C VAL A 636 1.09 -8.73 -34.13
N PRO A 637 2.08 -9.51 -34.61
CA PRO A 637 3.49 -9.11 -34.61
C PRO A 637 3.74 -7.80 -35.34
N GLU A 638 3.06 -7.55 -36.45
CA GLU A 638 3.21 -6.40 -37.33
C GLU A 638 2.87 -5.08 -36.63
N THR A 639 1.95 -5.11 -35.65
CA THR A 639 1.52 -3.94 -34.88
C THR A 639 2.02 -3.99 -33.45
N GLY A 640 2.47 -5.14 -32.95
CA GLY A 640 2.77 -5.39 -31.56
C GLY A 640 1.53 -5.40 -30.65
N GLN A 641 0.34 -5.53 -31.24
CA GLN A 641 -0.90 -5.61 -30.46
C GLN A 641 -0.97 -6.96 -29.73
N VAL A 642 -1.28 -6.88 -28.43
CA VAL A 642 -1.48 -8.06 -27.57
C VAL A 642 -2.93 -8.06 -27.07
N THR A 643 -3.60 -9.18 -27.19
CA THR A 643 -4.94 -9.40 -26.64
C THR A 643 -4.88 -10.49 -25.58
N LEU A 644 -5.32 -10.17 -24.38
CA LEU A 644 -5.48 -11.14 -23.30
C LEU A 644 -6.84 -11.85 -23.49
N GLU A 645 -6.81 -13.06 -24.00
CA GLU A 645 -8.00 -13.84 -24.34
C GLU A 645 -8.64 -14.45 -23.09
N HIS A 646 -7.81 -15.06 -22.24
CA HIS A 646 -8.24 -15.70 -21.01
C HIS A 646 -7.18 -15.58 -19.93
N ALA A 647 -7.60 -15.28 -18.70
CA ALA A 647 -6.79 -15.39 -17.50
C ALA A 647 -7.51 -16.26 -16.47
N HIS A 648 -6.83 -17.25 -15.94
CA HIS A 648 -7.30 -18.09 -14.85
C HIS A 648 -6.38 -17.94 -13.64
N VAL A 649 -6.95 -17.58 -12.49
CA VAL A 649 -6.21 -17.26 -11.28
C VAL A 649 -6.70 -18.12 -10.12
N VAL A 650 -5.77 -18.72 -9.39
CA VAL A 650 -6.07 -19.45 -8.14
C VAL A 650 -5.38 -18.72 -7.00
N VAL A 651 -6.11 -18.51 -5.91
CA VAL A 651 -5.68 -17.69 -4.76
C VAL A 651 -5.89 -18.47 -3.47
N ASP A 652 -4.86 -18.49 -2.62
CA ASP A 652 -4.95 -18.90 -1.22
C ASP A 652 -4.72 -17.66 -0.34
N ALA A 653 -5.78 -17.16 0.29
CA ALA A 653 -5.79 -15.96 1.12
C ALA A 653 -5.89 -16.29 2.62
N GLY A 654 -5.67 -17.52 3.03
CA GLY A 654 -5.98 -17.98 4.39
C GLY A 654 -7.51 -18.03 4.61
N GLN A 655 -7.97 -17.63 5.78
CA GLN A 655 -9.41 -17.51 6.05
C GLN A 655 -10.06 -16.50 5.13
N ILE A 656 -11.04 -16.93 4.37
CA ILE A 656 -11.82 -16.06 3.48
C ILE A 656 -12.86 -15.31 4.33
N VAL A 657 -12.83 -13.96 4.31
CA VAL A 657 -13.83 -13.12 4.99
C VAL A 657 -14.94 -12.72 4.02
N ASN A 658 -14.58 -12.08 2.91
CA ASN A 658 -15.52 -11.68 1.86
C ASN A 658 -15.04 -12.21 0.50
N PRO A 659 -15.61 -13.31 0.01
CA PRO A 659 -15.18 -13.93 -1.26
C PRO A 659 -15.27 -12.97 -2.46
N ASP A 660 -16.33 -12.16 -2.55
CA ASP A 660 -16.49 -11.17 -3.63
C ASP A 660 -15.43 -10.08 -3.54
N GLY A 661 -15.15 -9.58 -2.34
CA GLY A 661 -14.08 -8.60 -2.11
C GLY A 661 -12.71 -9.12 -2.54
N ILE A 662 -12.38 -10.37 -2.27
CA ILE A 662 -11.14 -11.02 -2.72
C ILE A 662 -11.09 -11.08 -4.25
N ARG A 663 -12.17 -11.58 -4.91
CA ARG A 663 -12.21 -11.65 -6.37
C ARG A 663 -12.01 -10.29 -7.00
N ASN A 664 -12.71 -9.27 -6.54
CA ASN A 664 -12.59 -7.89 -7.05
C ASN A 664 -11.15 -7.35 -6.94
N GLN A 665 -10.44 -7.66 -5.84
CA GLN A 665 -9.03 -7.24 -5.66
C GLN A 665 -8.08 -7.97 -6.62
N ILE A 666 -8.29 -9.26 -6.83
CA ILE A 666 -7.47 -10.07 -7.75
C ILE A 666 -7.73 -9.66 -9.20
N GLU A 667 -9.00 -9.53 -9.60
CA GLU A 667 -9.39 -9.10 -10.96
C GLU A 667 -8.87 -7.70 -11.28
N GLY A 668 -9.08 -6.74 -10.38
CA GLY A 668 -8.53 -5.39 -10.51
C GLY A 668 -7.01 -5.37 -10.56
N GLY A 669 -6.34 -6.24 -9.81
CA GLY A 669 -4.88 -6.41 -9.86
C GLY A 669 -4.40 -6.99 -11.19
N VAL A 670 -5.08 -7.99 -11.73
CA VAL A 670 -4.76 -8.56 -13.07
C VAL A 670 -4.90 -7.49 -14.15
N ILE A 671 -6.01 -6.76 -14.17
CA ILE A 671 -6.26 -5.71 -15.18
C ILE A 671 -5.23 -4.59 -15.07
N GLN A 672 -4.93 -4.10 -13.86
CA GLN A 672 -3.94 -3.04 -13.65
C GLN A 672 -2.53 -3.51 -14.00
N SER A 673 -2.13 -4.71 -13.58
CA SER A 673 -0.82 -5.25 -13.91
C SER A 673 -0.67 -5.52 -15.41
N ALA A 674 -1.73 -5.97 -16.09
CA ALA A 674 -1.73 -6.11 -17.54
C ALA A 674 -1.55 -4.74 -18.23
N SER A 675 -2.19 -3.69 -17.70
CA SER A 675 -2.01 -2.31 -18.20
C SER A 675 -0.56 -1.86 -18.07
N TRP A 676 0.04 -2.00 -16.90
CA TRP A 676 1.45 -1.63 -16.66
C TRP A 676 2.42 -2.45 -17.51
N THR A 677 2.16 -3.74 -17.62
CA THR A 677 3.04 -4.65 -18.36
C THR A 677 3.01 -4.41 -19.86
N LEU A 678 1.83 -4.04 -20.42
CA LEU A 678 1.64 -3.97 -21.87
C LEU A 678 1.72 -2.55 -22.42
N TYR A 679 1.24 -1.51 -21.70
CA TYR A 679 0.99 -0.19 -22.29
C TYR A 679 1.67 0.97 -21.60
N GLU A 680 1.86 0.91 -20.28
CA GLU A 680 2.16 2.10 -19.50
C GLU A 680 3.67 2.37 -19.38
N ALA A 681 4.06 3.59 -19.65
CA ALA A 681 5.38 4.14 -19.34
C ALA A 681 5.29 5.66 -19.28
N LEU A 682 5.91 6.25 -18.27
CA LEU A 682 6.03 7.70 -18.16
C LEU A 682 6.86 8.25 -19.33
N ARG A 683 6.34 9.25 -20.02
CA ARG A 683 7.05 10.00 -21.05
C ARG A 683 7.56 11.30 -20.46
N TYR A 684 8.83 11.61 -20.68
CA TYR A 684 9.48 12.83 -20.24
C TYR A 684 10.70 13.10 -21.15
N ASP A 685 11.20 14.30 -21.11
CA ASP A 685 12.48 14.68 -21.70
C ASP A 685 13.39 15.29 -20.61
N THR A 686 14.49 15.90 -21.00
CA THR A 686 15.44 16.51 -20.05
C THR A 686 14.91 17.78 -19.38
N GLU A 687 13.77 18.32 -19.82
CA GLU A 687 13.20 19.55 -19.30
C GLU A 687 11.99 19.29 -18.39
N ARG A 688 11.10 18.36 -18.78
CA ARG A 688 9.81 18.17 -18.08
C ARG A 688 9.15 16.82 -18.37
N ILE A 689 8.15 16.48 -17.56
CA ILE A 689 7.23 15.37 -17.83
C ILE A 689 6.36 15.71 -19.04
N ARG A 690 6.22 14.74 -19.97
CA ARG A 690 5.42 14.84 -21.19
C ARG A 690 4.12 14.03 -21.13
N SER A 691 3.97 13.18 -20.12
CA SER A 691 2.70 12.51 -19.81
C SER A 691 1.84 13.42 -18.95
N PHE A 692 0.96 14.23 -19.56
CA PHE A 692 0.11 15.20 -18.85
C PHE A 692 -1.39 14.91 -18.97
N ASP A 693 -1.77 13.92 -19.77
CA ASP A 693 -3.14 13.47 -19.96
C ASP A 693 -3.21 11.98 -20.38
N TRP A 694 -4.42 11.45 -20.53
CA TRP A 694 -4.64 10.07 -20.93
C TRP A 694 -4.26 9.74 -22.39
N SER A 695 -4.02 10.72 -23.22
CA SER A 695 -3.50 10.51 -24.59
C SER A 695 -1.99 10.35 -24.60
N SER A 696 -1.31 11.08 -23.74
CA SER A 696 0.14 11.02 -23.57
C SER A 696 0.60 9.90 -22.60
N TYR A 697 -0.32 9.38 -21.78
CA TYR A 697 -0.11 8.20 -20.92
C TYR A 697 -1.23 7.18 -21.15
N PRO A 698 -1.10 6.34 -22.18
CA PRO A 698 -2.13 5.36 -22.51
C PRO A 698 -2.19 4.24 -21.45
N ILE A 699 -3.40 3.92 -21.00
CA ILE A 699 -3.73 2.79 -20.14
C ILE A 699 -4.51 1.73 -20.93
N LEU A 700 -4.60 0.51 -20.38
CA LEU A 700 -5.48 -0.53 -20.91
C LEU A 700 -6.91 -0.04 -20.89
N ARG A 701 -7.59 -0.14 -22.05
CA ARG A 701 -8.97 0.33 -22.23
C ARG A 701 -9.93 -0.83 -22.37
N PHE A 702 -11.23 -0.56 -22.17
CA PHE A 702 -12.29 -1.54 -22.13
C PHE A 702 -12.27 -2.57 -23.30
N PRO A 703 -12.01 -2.21 -24.58
CA PRO A 703 -11.98 -3.20 -25.67
C PRO A 703 -10.86 -4.25 -25.58
N VAL A 704 -9.83 -4.02 -24.74
CA VAL A 704 -8.67 -4.91 -24.60
C VAL A 704 -8.53 -5.52 -23.20
N VAL A 705 -9.57 -5.38 -22.35
CA VAL A 705 -9.63 -6.15 -21.09
C VAL A 705 -9.70 -7.65 -21.40
N PRO A 706 -9.29 -8.52 -20.47
CA PRO A 706 -9.44 -9.97 -20.66
C PRO A 706 -10.87 -10.34 -21.05
N LYS A 707 -11.04 -11.08 -22.14
CA LYS A 707 -12.37 -11.56 -22.58
C LYS A 707 -12.98 -12.52 -21.56
N ASN A 708 -12.14 -13.26 -20.88
CA ASN A 708 -12.53 -14.16 -19.81
C ASN A 708 -11.50 -14.09 -18.68
N LEU A 709 -11.93 -13.73 -17.48
CA LEU A 709 -11.13 -13.68 -16.27
C LEU A 709 -11.85 -14.46 -15.17
N THR A 710 -11.21 -15.54 -14.71
CA THR A 710 -11.78 -16.41 -13.67
C THR A 710 -10.86 -16.45 -12.46
N VAL A 711 -11.45 -16.30 -11.26
CA VAL A 711 -10.75 -16.35 -9.99
C VAL A 711 -11.31 -17.46 -9.12
N HIS A 712 -10.47 -18.44 -8.79
CA HIS A 712 -10.78 -19.51 -7.85
C HIS A 712 -10.12 -19.25 -6.51
N LEU A 713 -10.88 -19.37 -5.42
CA LEU A 713 -10.40 -19.18 -4.06
C LEU A 713 -10.26 -20.54 -3.37
N ILE A 714 -9.09 -20.80 -2.75
CA ILE A 714 -8.88 -21.95 -1.89
C ILE A 714 -9.38 -21.57 -0.50
N ASP A 715 -10.34 -22.31 0.03
CA ASP A 715 -10.88 -22.09 1.36
C ASP A 715 -9.99 -22.69 2.44
N ARG A 716 -9.70 -21.89 3.48
CA ARG A 716 -8.85 -22.26 4.62
C ARG A 716 -9.50 -21.84 5.95
N PRO A 717 -10.60 -22.48 6.38
CA PRO A 717 -11.25 -22.12 7.63
C PRO A 717 -10.28 -22.15 8.82
N GLY A 718 -10.28 -21.08 9.62
CA GLY A 718 -9.42 -20.93 10.79
C GLY A 718 -7.95 -20.57 10.52
N ALA A 719 -7.52 -20.54 9.26
CA ALA A 719 -6.17 -20.09 8.94
C ALA A 719 -6.02 -18.55 9.15
N PRO A 720 -4.82 -18.04 9.42
CA PRO A 720 -4.58 -16.59 9.50
C PRO A 720 -5.06 -15.86 8.25
N PHE A 721 -5.59 -14.64 8.42
CA PHE A 721 -5.94 -13.75 7.31
C PHE A 721 -4.69 -13.35 6.54
N LEU A 722 -4.70 -13.53 5.21
CA LEU A 722 -3.65 -13.08 4.31
C LEU A 722 -4.18 -11.99 3.39
N GLY A 723 -3.44 -10.88 3.26
CA GLY A 723 -3.85 -9.78 2.41
C GLY A 723 -3.64 -10.06 0.92
N VAL A 724 -4.62 -9.69 0.09
CA VAL A 724 -4.67 -10.00 -1.35
C VAL A 724 -4.53 -8.80 -2.27
N ALA A 725 -4.63 -7.56 -1.74
CA ALA A 725 -4.79 -6.36 -2.56
C ALA A 725 -3.73 -6.17 -3.65
N GLU A 726 -2.52 -6.71 -3.45
CA GLU A 726 -1.38 -6.57 -4.36
C GLU A 726 -0.89 -7.91 -4.93
N ALA A 727 -1.49 -9.04 -4.50
CA ALA A 727 -0.92 -10.37 -4.70
C ALA A 727 -0.88 -10.82 -6.17
N SER A 728 -1.83 -10.41 -7.01
CA SER A 728 -1.88 -10.79 -8.43
C SER A 728 -0.95 -9.97 -9.34
N MET A 729 -0.35 -8.85 -8.84
CA MET A 729 0.41 -7.92 -9.69
C MET A 729 1.63 -8.57 -10.35
N GLY A 730 2.49 -9.20 -9.57
CA GLY A 730 3.71 -9.85 -10.06
C GLY A 730 3.43 -11.07 -10.95
N PRO A 731 2.60 -12.03 -10.49
CA PRO A 731 2.24 -13.19 -11.33
C PRO A 731 1.63 -12.82 -12.68
N THR A 732 0.83 -11.76 -12.77
CA THR A 732 0.28 -11.29 -14.06
C THR A 732 1.37 -10.88 -15.02
N ALA A 733 2.35 -10.08 -14.58
CA ALA A 733 3.46 -9.65 -15.42
C ALA A 733 4.32 -10.84 -15.90
N GLY A 734 4.60 -11.80 -15.00
CA GLY A 734 5.35 -13.02 -15.33
C GLY A 734 4.59 -13.91 -16.34
N ALA A 735 3.30 -14.14 -16.11
CA ALA A 735 2.49 -14.98 -17.00
C ALA A 735 2.35 -14.37 -18.40
N LEU A 736 2.14 -13.05 -18.50
CA LEU A 736 2.09 -12.34 -19.80
C LEU A 736 3.41 -12.42 -20.56
N ALA A 737 4.55 -12.24 -19.88
CA ALA A 737 5.87 -12.37 -20.52
C ALA A 737 6.13 -13.78 -21.02
N ASN A 738 5.73 -14.80 -20.25
CA ASN A 738 5.86 -16.21 -20.64
C ASN A 738 4.96 -16.55 -21.82
N ALA A 739 3.72 -16.03 -21.83
CA ALA A 739 2.79 -16.19 -22.96
C ALA A 739 3.31 -15.50 -24.24
N LEU A 740 3.93 -14.33 -24.12
CA LEU A 740 4.55 -13.64 -25.25
C LEU A 740 5.73 -14.45 -25.83
N PHE A 741 6.51 -15.08 -24.98
CA PHE A 741 7.57 -15.99 -25.44
C PHE A 741 6.99 -17.20 -26.17
N ASP A 742 5.97 -17.85 -25.64
CA ASP A 742 5.30 -18.98 -26.26
C ASP A 742 4.68 -18.61 -27.63
N ALA A 743 4.09 -17.40 -27.75
CA ALA A 743 3.46 -16.90 -28.97
C ALA A 743 4.46 -16.53 -30.06
N THR A 744 5.66 -16.02 -29.71
CA THR A 744 6.58 -15.34 -30.64
C THR A 744 7.95 -16.03 -30.77
N GLY A 745 8.30 -16.91 -29.84
CA GLY A 745 9.62 -17.48 -29.71
C GLY A 745 10.70 -16.48 -29.27
N LYS A 746 10.31 -15.25 -28.90
CA LYS A 746 11.19 -14.17 -28.43
C LYS A 746 10.83 -13.76 -27.01
N ARG A 747 11.83 -13.65 -26.14
CA ARG A 747 11.63 -13.29 -24.74
C ARG A 747 11.64 -11.77 -24.55
N PRO A 748 10.49 -11.13 -24.23
CA PRO A 748 10.49 -9.73 -23.85
C PRO A 748 11.26 -9.50 -22.54
N ARG A 749 12.05 -8.45 -22.51
CA ARG A 749 12.94 -8.08 -21.38
C ARG A 749 12.64 -6.72 -20.80
N GLU A 750 11.83 -5.93 -21.47
CA GLU A 750 11.52 -4.56 -21.10
C GLU A 750 10.01 -4.30 -21.15
N MET A 751 9.46 -3.72 -20.09
CA MET A 751 8.11 -3.19 -20.07
C MET A 751 8.08 -1.74 -20.57
N PRO A 752 7.06 -1.32 -21.32
CA PRO A 752 5.86 -2.07 -21.71
C PRO A 752 6.10 -3.05 -22.87
N MET A 753 5.28 -4.11 -22.92
CA MET A 753 5.41 -5.25 -23.83
C MET A 753 4.32 -5.30 -24.92
N ALA A 754 3.90 -4.15 -25.44
CA ALA A 754 2.98 -4.05 -26.55
C ALA A 754 3.39 -2.91 -27.51
N GLY A 755 2.73 -2.83 -28.67
CA GLY A 755 2.96 -1.82 -29.68
C GLY A 755 4.40 -1.80 -30.19
N GLU A 756 4.97 -0.63 -30.41
CA GLU A 756 6.30 -0.41 -30.93
C GLU A 756 7.40 -1.03 -30.02
N SER A 757 7.21 -1.00 -28.72
CA SER A 757 8.15 -1.61 -27.77
C SER A 757 8.26 -3.13 -27.98
N LEU A 758 7.12 -3.82 -28.15
CA LEU A 758 7.13 -5.25 -28.43
C LEU A 758 7.73 -5.56 -29.80
N ARG A 759 7.34 -4.83 -30.84
CA ARG A 759 7.90 -5.00 -32.20
C ARG A 759 9.41 -4.98 -32.17
N ARG A 760 10.02 -3.95 -31.58
CA ARG A 760 11.46 -3.83 -31.41
C ARG A 760 12.06 -5.03 -30.68
N GLN A 761 11.43 -5.53 -29.62
CA GLN A 761 11.94 -6.63 -28.80
C GLN A 761 11.84 -7.98 -29.51
N ILE A 762 10.87 -8.17 -30.40
CA ILE A 762 10.74 -9.41 -31.19
C ILE A 762 11.42 -9.33 -32.57
N GLY A 763 11.92 -8.17 -32.96
CA GLY A 763 12.67 -7.97 -34.20
C GLY A 763 11.79 -7.80 -35.45
N VAL A 764 10.64 -7.13 -35.34
CA VAL A 764 9.69 -6.84 -36.42
C VAL A 764 9.55 -5.35 -36.64
#